data_d30c2855a8477e118030df5561495d4f
#
_entry.id   d30c2855a8477e118030df5561495d4f
#
_cell.length_a   1.000
_cell.length_b   1.000
_cell.length_c   1.000
_cell.angle_alpha   90.00
_cell.angle_beta   90.00
_cell.angle_gamma   90.00
#
_symmetry.space_group_name_H-M   'P 1'
#
loop_
_entity.id
_entity.type
_entity.pdbx_description
1 polymer ?
#
loop_
_entity_poly.entity_id
_entity_poly.type
_entity_poly.pdbx_seq_one_letter_code
_entity_poly.pdbx_strand_id
1 'polypeptide(L)'
;MEQNNTYNQSDTTQNEDFVKLQQWLSLCISKWHWFLTSMIVVGGLAVLYVLTTTPTYTRKMSILIKDDDASSSLSKEFGQFSDMAFGKSRTNIQNEMITLKSITYMKEVVQSLHLDMNYTIDGTFHDRVIYGKDLPVNVVLPDIDPDAYVGFILKINNNGLELSGFSNKADDEKGKVILGKLNTPIQTPIGKVIVTPTKSYVGKFDYPIHVAKYSTADCTKNYANSLNVELNQERASVVDVTLNDASPERAEDILNKLFEIYNKKWVEDINQQAISTSQFIDEELRLIESELGIVDQDISSFKSEHLVPDLHEASSIYMNKVETTNSQLLELDNQLFMAKYVKRQLSDGHKFNVLPANSGIDNGVISQQIANYNEMVLQRNNLAANSSENNPLVQDIDKSLTSTKHAIRAAIDNVIATLTDRIAALQSSESKTKTQIASNPTQEKYLLSVERQQKVKEQLYVFLLQKREENQLSKAFTAYNTKMLNPPTGGKAPTKPVKTNVAIIAFVIALLIPMIIVFIVSNMDTTIRYRKDVSSLSLPFLGELPLSYKRRKGIFGWFHKQKDIRTIVVQEKNGNSINEAFRVLRTNLEFITGKEGKNKRIMFTSSNAGSGKTFISMNLATSFAIKDKKILVIDLDLRKASLSSFISTPPIGISDYLSGNIDDFENIIVKGKTHPNLDVIPVGTIPPNPTEILFSERLAQLLDSVQNRYDYIFVDCPPLEIVADASIINSHCDMTIFVIRSGHLDKSILPNIEKFYVEKRYKNMMIVLNGIDTSSNGYGYGYGYGYGYGYGYGYGNDK
;
A
#
# COMPACT_ATOMS: atom_id res chain seq x y z
N MET A 1 -42.91 32.81 15.62
CA MET A 1 -41.82 33.61 15.09
C MET A 1 -40.50 33.06 15.58
N GLU A 2 -40.16 31.83 15.10
CA GLU A 2 -38.88 31.18 15.37
C GLU A 2 -38.56 30.29 14.17
N GLN A 3 -38.12 30.88 13.11
CA GLN A 3 -37.49 30.16 11.96
C GLN A 3 -36.80 31.24 11.11
N ASN A 4 -35.53 31.52 11.36
CA ASN A 4 -34.59 32.11 10.38
C ASN A 4 -33.24 32.48 11.06
N ASN A 5 -32.52 31.53 11.61
CA ASN A 5 -31.14 31.77 12.07
C ASN A 5 -30.16 30.63 11.80
N THR A 6 -30.49 29.70 10.89
CA THR A 6 -29.61 28.51 10.62
C THR A 6 -28.83 28.63 9.31
N TYR A 7 -29.03 29.66 8.49
CA TYR A 7 -28.39 29.78 7.15
C TYR A 7 -27.08 30.58 7.12
N ASN A 8 -26.69 31.26 8.18
CA ASN A 8 -25.48 32.11 8.18
C ASN A 8 -24.24 31.50 8.88
N GLN A 9 -24.35 30.31 9.47
CA GLN A 9 -23.19 29.67 10.12
C GLN A 9 -22.36 28.80 9.19
N SER A 10 -22.90 28.26 8.09
CA SER A 10 -22.17 27.41 7.14
C SER A 10 -21.24 28.17 6.19
N ASP A 11 -21.60 29.40 5.81
CA ASP A 11 -20.78 30.22 4.89
C ASP A 11 -19.57 30.88 5.57
N THR A 12 -19.65 31.15 6.88
CA THR A 12 -18.53 31.73 7.63
C THR A 12 -17.45 30.69 7.92
N THR A 13 -17.79 29.43 8.17
CA THR A 13 -16.81 28.34 8.40
C THR A 13 -16.07 27.95 7.12
N GLN A 14 -16.73 27.88 5.97
CA GLN A 14 -16.06 27.60 4.70
C GLN A 14 -15.07 28.71 4.29
N ASN A 15 -15.41 29.97 4.51
CA ASN A 15 -14.49 31.10 4.26
C ASN A 15 -13.29 31.12 5.21
N GLU A 16 -13.49 30.77 6.49
CA GLU A 16 -12.36 30.68 7.46
C GLU A 16 -11.37 29.57 7.10
N ASP A 17 -11.85 28.42 6.67
CA ASP A 17 -10.98 27.29 6.30
C ASP A 17 -10.24 27.54 4.98
N PHE A 18 -10.88 28.21 4.02
CA PHE A 18 -10.23 28.64 2.76
C PHE A 18 -9.12 29.67 3.01
N VAL A 19 -9.35 30.63 3.92
CA VAL A 19 -8.33 31.62 4.32
C VAL A 19 -7.15 30.94 5.04
N LYS A 20 -7.41 29.95 5.91
CA LYS A 20 -6.36 29.16 6.57
C LYS A 20 -5.52 28.37 5.54
N LEU A 21 -6.17 27.78 4.54
CA LEU A 21 -5.50 27.03 3.47
C LEU A 21 -4.59 27.92 2.61
N GLN A 22 -5.06 29.13 2.24
CA GLN A 22 -4.25 30.10 1.49
C GLN A 22 -3.03 30.60 2.32
N GLN A 23 -3.21 30.86 3.60
CA GLN A 23 -2.13 31.25 4.50
C GLN A 23 -1.08 30.14 4.62
N TRP A 24 -1.53 28.88 4.74
CA TRP A 24 -0.65 27.73 4.79
C TRP A 24 0.13 27.53 3.49
N LEU A 25 -0.52 27.64 2.32
CA LEU A 25 0.14 27.61 1.01
C LEU A 25 1.20 28.71 0.86
N SER A 26 0.90 29.92 1.31
CA SER A 26 1.87 31.04 1.27
C SER A 26 3.10 30.76 2.15
N LEU A 27 2.91 30.11 3.29
CA LEU A 27 4.01 29.66 4.17
C LEU A 27 4.87 28.58 3.49
N CYS A 28 4.25 27.61 2.81
CA CYS A 28 4.96 26.61 2.03
C CYS A 28 5.80 27.24 0.91
N ILE A 29 5.24 28.19 0.15
CA ILE A 29 5.95 28.94 -0.88
C ILE A 29 7.10 29.75 -0.29
N SER A 30 6.90 30.39 0.86
CA SER A 30 7.97 31.14 1.56
C SER A 30 9.15 30.25 1.99
N LYS A 31 8.91 28.97 2.19
CA LYS A 31 9.91 27.96 2.60
C LYS A 31 10.35 27.04 1.45
N TRP A 32 10.21 27.47 0.19
CA TRP A 32 10.48 26.66 -1.01
C TRP A 32 11.84 25.94 -1.01
N HIS A 33 12.87 26.50 -0.36
CA HIS A 33 14.19 25.90 -0.23
C HIS A 33 14.17 24.58 0.58
N TRP A 34 13.22 24.40 1.48
CA TRP A 34 13.03 23.12 2.23
C TRP A 34 12.51 22.03 1.29
N PHE A 35 11.65 22.41 0.33
CA PHE A 35 11.15 21.51 -0.70
C PHE A 35 12.27 21.13 -1.67
N LEU A 36 13.12 22.10 -2.04
CA LEU A 36 14.27 21.82 -2.91
C LEU A 36 15.28 20.87 -2.24
N THR A 37 15.63 21.10 -0.98
CA THR A 37 16.54 20.20 -0.24
C THR A 37 15.96 18.82 -0.05
N SER A 38 14.66 18.71 0.29
CA SER A 38 13.94 17.42 0.37
C SER A 38 13.97 16.69 -0.97
N MET A 39 13.73 17.39 -2.07
CA MET A 39 13.73 16.82 -3.43
C MET A 39 15.11 16.27 -3.81
N ILE A 40 16.18 16.96 -3.46
CA ILE A 40 17.56 16.49 -3.70
C ILE A 40 17.86 15.25 -2.86
N VAL A 41 17.54 15.26 -1.56
CA VAL A 41 17.83 14.15 -0.65
C VAL A 41 17.01 12.90 -1.01
N VAL A 42 15.68 13.05 -1.13
CA VAL A 42 14.78 11.92 -1.44
C VAL A 42 15.02 11.42 -2.87
N GLY A 43 15.26 12.33 -3.82
CA GLY A 43 15.63 11.97 -5.19
C GLY A 43 16.96 11.20 -5.26
N GLY A 44 17.97 11.64 -4.49
CA GLY A 44 19.24 10.93 -4.35
C GLY A 44 19.08 9.53 -3.75
N LEU A 45 18.26 9.39 -2.71
CA LEU A 45 17.92 8.08 -2.11
C LEU A 45 17.16 7.18 -3.10
N ALA A 46 16.25 7.74 -3.88
CA ALA A 46 15.50 7.00 -4.91
C ALA A 46 16.43 6.51 -6.04
N VAL A 47 17.37 7.33 -6.49
CA VAL A 47 18.39 6.93 -7.46
C VAL A 47 19.27 5.83 -6.88
N LEU A 48 19.73 5.98 -5.63
CA LEU A 48 20.53 4.96 -4.95
C LEU A 48 19.76 3.64 -4.85
N TYR A 49 18.48 3.67 -4.48
CA TYR A 49 17.61 2.50 -4.44
C TYR A 49 17.51 1.80 -5.79
N VAL A 50 17.30 2.56 -6.89
CA VAL A 50 17.22 1.98 -8.25
C VAL A 50 18.56 1.38 -8.69
N LEU A 51 19.68 1.97 -8.28
CA LEU A 51 21.03 1.49 -8.64
C LEU A 51 21.43 0.25 -7.83
N THR A 52 21.04 0.16 -6.55
CA THR A 52 21.41 -0.96 -5.67
C THR A 52 20.45 -2.16 -5.77
N THR A 53 19.23 -1.96 -6.27
CA THR A 53 18.27 -3.05 -6.44
C THR A 53 18.59 -3.88 -7.68
N THR A 54 18.68 -5.20 -7.54
CA THR A 54 18.91 -6.12 -8.66
C THR A 54 17.76 -6.04 -9.68
N PRO A 55 18.07 -5.78 -10.96
CA PRO A 55 17.05 -5.71 -12.00
C PRO A 55 16.41 -7.08 -12.24
N THR A 56 15.08 -7.11 -12.38
CA THR A 56 14.36 -8.32 -12.76
C THR A 56 13.66 -8.16 -14.10
N TYR A 57 13.61 -9.25 -14.85
CA TYR A 57 13.04 -9.32 -16.19
C TYR A 57 11.81 -10.22 -16.15
N THR A 58 10.72 -9.78 -16.76
CA THR A 58 9.52 -10.59 -16.91
C THR A 58 9.58 -11.36 -18.22
N ARG A 59 9.32 -12.65 -18.15
CA ARG A 59 9.10 -13.53 -19.30
C ARG A 59 7.68 -14.05 -19.28
N LYS A 60 7.05 -14.05 -20.42
CA LYS A 60 5.66 -14.44 -20.61
C LYS A 60 5.57 -15.52 -21.68
N MET A 61 4.85 -16.59 -21.39
CA MET A 61 4.47 -17.67 -22.27
C MET A 61 2.96 -17.73 -22.35
N SER A 62 2.41 -18.00 -23.55
CA SER A 62 0.96 -18.22 -23.73
C SER A 62 0.69 -19.66 -24.15
N ILE A 63 -0.16 -20.33 -23.41
CA ILE A 63 -0.54 -21.73 -23.60
C ILE A 63 -2.03 -21.80 -23.94
N LEU A 64 -2.39 -22.45 -25.04
CA LEU A 64 -3.77 -22.84 -25.32
C LEU A 64 -4.04 -24.17 -24.62
N ILE A 65 -5.01 -24.21 -23.74
CA ILE A 65 -5.57 -25.44 -23.19
C ILE A 65 -6.72 -25.86 -24.12
N LYS A 66 -6.61 -27.04 -24.75
CA LYS A 66 -7.64 -27.54 -25.64
C LYS A 66 -8.86 -27.91 -24.79
N ASP A 67 -10.01 -27.38 -25.18
CA ASP A 67 -11.29 -27.87 -24.69
C ASP A 67 -11.71 -29.07 -25.55
N ASP A 68 -11.95 -30.21 -24.93
CA ASP A 68 -12.26 -31.45 -25.63
C ASP A 68 -13.59 -31.39 -26.43
N ASP A 69 -14.33 -30.28 -26.35
CA ASP A 69 -15.55 -30.06 -27.13
C ASP A 69 -15.32 -30.00 -28.65
N ALA A 70 -14.07 -29.90 -29.14
CA ALA A 70 -13.76 -29.73 -30.57
C ALA A 70 -13.32 -31.01 -31.32
N SER A 71 -13.00 -32.10 -30.63
CA SER A 71 -12.48 -33.34 -31.28
C SER A 71 -13.54 -34.30 -31.79
N SER A 72 -14.83 -33.94 -31.70
CA SER A 72 -15.95 -34.85 -31.97
C SER A 72 -16.55 -34.78 -33.38
N SER A 73 -15.82 -34.39 -34.42
CA SER A 73 -16.38 -34.41 -35.78
C SER A 73 -16.48 -35.82 -36.42
N LEU A 74 -15.68 -36.80 -35.93
CA LEU A 74 -15.80 -38.21 -36.34
C LEU A 74 -16.80 -39.00 -35.49
N SER A 75 -17.21 -38.47 -34.35
CA SER A 75 -18.10 -39.14 -33.39
C SER A 75 -19.59 -38.76 -33.56
N LYS A 76 -19.94 -37.89 -34.52
CA LYS A 76 -21.35 -37.49 -34.70
C LYS A 76 -22.28 -38.60 -35.30
N GLU A 77 -21.74 -39.57 -35.99
CA GLU A 77 -22.49 -40.72 -36.46
C GLU A 77 -22.55 -41.88 -35.46
N PHE A 78 -21.60 -41.94 -34.51
CA PHE A 78 -21.60 -42.87 -33.37
C PHE A 78 -21.95 -42.17 -32.05
N GLY A 79 -22.30 -40.90 -32.10
CA GLY A 79 -22.21 -39.95 -31.01
C GLY A 79 -23.28 -40.01 -29.92
N GLN A 80 -24.39 -40.77 -30.11
CA GLN A 80 -25.35 -40.98 -29.01
C GLN A 80 -24.84 -41.96 -27.95
N PHE A 81 -24.03 -42.94 -28.36
CA PHE A 81 -23.42 -43.92 -27.42
C PHE A 81 -22.09 -43.44 -26.80
N SER A 82 -21.31 -42.66 -27.53
CA SER A 82 -20.03 -42.18 -27.00
C SER A 82 -20.20 -41.07 -25.96
N ASP A 83 -21.20 -40.19 -26.11
CA ASP A 83 -21.52 -39.17 -25.14
C ASP A 83 -22.09 -39.75 -23.81
N MET A 84 -22.73 -40.90 -23.88
CA MET A 84 -23.22 -41.67 -22.71
C MET A 84 -22.06 -42.44 -22.00
N ALA A 85 -21.07 -42.86 -22.75
CA ALA A 85 -20.02 -43.78 -22.26
C ALA A 85 -18.74 -43.03 -21.80
N PHE A 86 -18.43 -41.90 -22.37
CA PHE A 86 -17.28 -41.07 -22.00
C PHE A 86 -17.81 -39.73 -21.47
N GLY A 87 -18.16 -39.72 -20.20
CA GLY A 87 -18.52 -38.47 -19.51
C GLY A 87 -17.57 -37.37 -19.94
N LYS A 88 -18.08 -36.27 -20.55
CA LYS A 88 -17.30 -35.10 -20.90
C LYS A 88 -16.62 -34.55 -19.62
N SER A 89 -15.39 -34.96 -19.39
CA SER A 89 -14.52 -34.24 -18.47
C SER A 89 -14.27 -32.87 -19.10
N ARG A 90 -15.14 -31.89 -18.80
CA ARG A 90 -14.80 -30.50 -19.12
C ARG A 90 -13.51 -30.17 -18.39
N THR A 91 -12.44 -30.04 -19.14
CA THR A 91 -11.18 -29.57 -18.60
C THR A 91 -11.43 -28.20 -17.97
N ASN A 92 -11.49 -28.15 -16.64
CA ASN A 92 -11.69 -26.88 -15.95
C ASN A 92 -10.39 -26.10 -16.03
N ILE A 93 -10.35 -25.09 -16.90
CA ILE A 93 -9.16 -24.25 -17.13
C ILE A 93 -8.61 -23.69 -15.83
N GLN A 94 -9.48 -23.39 -14.85
CA GLN A 94 -9.06 -22.89 -13.53
C GLN A 94 -8.25 -23.94 -12.76
N ASN A 95 -8.64 -25.21 -12.87
CA ASN A 95 -7.92 -26.32 -12.26
C ASN A 95 -6.55 -26.53 -12.91
N GLU A 96 -6.49 -26.43 -14.23
CA GLU A 96 -5.22 -26.51 -14.96
C GLU A 96 -4.27 -25.35 -14.60
N MET A 97 -4.81 -24.15 -14.36
CA MET A 97 -4.02 -23.01 -13.86
C MET A 97 -3.46 -23.27 -12.46
N ILE A 98 -4.23 -23.92 -11.58
CA ILE A 98 -3.78 -24.32 -10.24
C ILE A 98 -2.71 -25.42 -10.36
N THR A 99 -2.91 -26.36 -11.24
CA THR A 99 -1.98 -27.47 -11.51
C THR A 99 -0.63 -26.96 -12.03
N LEU A 100 -0.63 -25.96 -12.92
CA LEU A 100 0.59 -25.30 -13.40
C LEU A 100 1.35 -24.59 -12.27
N LYS A 101 0.67 -24.10 -11.23
CA LYS A 101 1.29 -23.51 -10.02
C LYS A 101 1.71 -24.54 -8.96
N SER A 102 1.51 -25.82 -9.23
CA SER A 102 1.81 -26.87 -8.26
C SER A 102 3.28 -26.85 -7.83
N ILE A 103 3.50 -26.94 -6.51
CA ILE A 103 4.82 -27.08 -5.91
C ILE A 103 5.53 -28.34 -6.42
N THR A 104 4.78 -29.41 -6.71
CA THR A 104 5.34 -30.65 -7.24
C THR A 104 5.99 -30.46 -8.59
N TYR A 105 5.31 -29.76 -9.52
CA TYR A 105 5.87 -29.50 -10.84
C TYR A 105 7.05 -28.54 -10.76
N MET A 106 6.94 -27.50 -9.94
CA MET A 106 8.04 -26.58 -9.75
C MET A 106 9.26 -27.24 -9.12
N LYS A 107 9.07 -28.22 -8.20
CA LYS A 107 10.16 -29.01 -7.62
C LYS A 107 10.94 -29.80 -8.70
N GLU A 108 10.24 -30.44 -9.64
CA GLU A 108 10.87 -31.13 -10.75
C GLU A 108 11.61 -30.15 -11.68
N VAL A 109 11.06 -28.95 -11.90
CA VAL A 109 11.75 -27.87 -12.65
C VAL A 109 13.05 -27.46 -11.94
N VAL A 110 12.98 -27.16 -10.64
CA VAL A 110 14.13 -26.76 -9.81
C VAL A 110 15.23 -27.82 -9.86
N GLN A 111 14.85 -29.07 -9.69
CA GLN A 111 15.80 -30.21 -9.72
C GLN A 111 16.41 -30.44 -11.12
N SER A 112 15.59 -30.33 -12.17
CA SER A 112 16.05 -30.59 -13.55
C SER A 112 16.97 -29.51 -14.10
N LEU A 113 16.78 -28.27 -13.68
CA LEU A 113 17.57 -27.09 -14.09
C LEU A 113 18.63 -26.69 -13.05
N HIS A 114 18.74 -27.41 -11.90
CA HIS A 114 19.65 -27.10 -10.80
C HIS A 114 19.51 -25.65 -10.31
N LEU A 115 18.27 -25.17 -10.14
CA LEU A 115 17.98 -23.78 -9.75
C LEU A 115 18.30 -23.49 -8.29
N ASP A 116 18.57 -24.50 -7.48
CA ASP A 116 19.09 -24.39 -6.13
C ASP A 116 20.54 -23.86 -6.09
N MET A 117 21.25 -23.93 -7.22
CA MET A 117 22.59 -23.33 -7.42
C MET A 117 22.45 -21.94 -8.07
N ASN A 118 22.91 -20.90 -7.37
CA ASN A 118 22.93 -19.54 -7.87
C ASN A 118 24.37 -19.04 -8.05
N TYR A 119 24.63 -18.43 -9.19
CA TYR A 119 25.93 -17.90 -9.54
C TYR A 119 25.84 -16.40 -9.75
N THR A 120 26.66 -15.64 -9.00
CA THR A 120 26.67 -14.19 -9.13
C THR A 120 28.11 -13.69 -9.27
N ILE A 121 28.26 -12.53 -9.92
CA ILE A 121 29.53 -11.79 -10.00
C ILE A 121 29.31 -10.39 -9.43
N ASP A 122 30.38 -9.83 -8.84
CA ASP A 122 30.35 -8.48 -8.29
C ASP A 122 30.06 -7.46 -9.40
N GLY A 123 29.03 -6.66 -9.21
CA GLY A 123 28.71 -5.51 -10.04
C GLY A 123 29.07 -4.19 -9.36
N THR A 124 29.02 -3.07 -10.08
CA THR A 124 29.37 -1.75 -9.54
C THR A 124 28.42 -1.29 -8.41
N PHE A 125 27.14 -1.65 -8.50
CA PHE A 125 26.11 -1.25 -7.52
C PHE A 125 25.28 -2.41 -6.98
N HIS A 126 25.18 -3.51 -7.73
CA HIS A 126 24.48 -4.73 -7.35
C HIS A 126 25.11 -5.93 -8.03
N ASP A 127 24.99 -7.10 -7.44
CA ASP A 127 25.49 -8.33 -7.99
C ASP A 127 24.72 -8.74 -9.25
N ARG A 128 25.44 -9.25 -10.24
CA ARG A 128 24.85 -9.74 -11.49
C ARG A 128 24.76 -11.27 -11.45
N VAL A 129 23.55 -11.78 -11.64
CA VAL A 129 23.34 -13.23 -11.81
C VAL A 129 23.85 -13.66 -13.19
N ILE A 130 24.65 -14.72 -13.22
CA ILE A 130 25.11 -15.37 -14.47
C ILE A 130 24.44 -16.73 -14.60
N TYR A 131 23.94 -17.04 -15.80
CA TYR A 131 23.21 -18.27 -16.11
C TYR A 131 23.38 -18.64 -17.60
N GLY A 132 23.15 -19.90 -17.94
CA GLY A 132 23.14 -20.37 -19.32
C GLY A 132 24.44 -20.10 -20.09
N LYS A 133 24.34 -19.25 -21.10
CA LYS A 133 25.48 -18.90 -21.97
C LYS A 133 26.58 -18.08 -21.29
N ASP A 134 26.20 -17.32 -20.28
CA ASP A 134 27.13 -16.48 -19.51
C ASP A 134 27.86 -17.26 -18.41
N LEU A 135 27.42 -18.50 -18.11
CA LEU A 135 27.99 -19.32 -17.04
C LEU A 135 29.15 -20.18 -17.58
N PRO A 136 30.41 -19.96 -17.15
CA PRO A 136 31.56 -20.70 -17.67
C PRO A 136 31.71 -22.10 -17.08
N VAL A 137 31.18 -22.37 -15.89
CA VAL A 137 31.30 -23.64 -15.17
C VAL A 137 30.05 -23.99 -14.41
N ASN A 138 29.76 -25.29 -14.28
CA ASN A 138 28.75 -25.83 -13.38
C ASN A 138 29.43 -26.42 -12.13
N VAL A 139 28.82 -26.26 -10.99
CA VAL A 139 29.29 -26.83 -9.72
C VAL A 139 28.31 -27.90 -9.26
N VAL A 140 28.85 -29.05 -8.87
CA VAL A 140 28.11 -30.16 -8.31
C VAL A 140 28.62 -30.42 -6.88
N LEU A 141 27.73 -30.56 -5.94
CA LEU A 141 27.97 -30.76 -4.52
C LEU A 141 27.37 -32.11 -4.06
N PRO A 142 28.06 -33.23 -4.31
CA PRO A 142 27.44 -34.56 -4.13
C PRO A 142 27.16 -34.95 -2.69
N ASP A 143 27.92 -34.42 -1.74
CA ASP A 143 27.86 -34.82 -0.33
C ASP A 143 26.97 -33.88 0.52
N ILE A 144 26.32 -32.88 -0.10
CA ILE A 144 25.55 -31.86 0.61
C ILE A 144 24.06 -32.18 0.57
N ASP A 145 23.43 -32.06 1.71
CA ASP A 145 21.96 -32.20 1.86
C ASP A 145 21.23 -31.25 0.88
N PRO A 146 20.23 -31.71 0.14
CA PRO A 146 19.42 -30.88 -0.75
C PRO A 146 18.88 -29.61 -0.09
N ASP A 147 18.59 -29.64 1.20
CA ASP A 147 18.02 -28.51 1.94
C ASP A 147 19.06 -27.68 2.70
N ALA A 148 20.36 -27.99 2.58
CA ALA A 148 21.41 -27.19 3.18
C ALA A 148 21.73 -25.91 2.37
N TYR A 149 22.04 -24.82 3.10
CA TYR A 149 22.63 -23.61 2.51
C TYR A 149 24.17 -23.70 2.56
N VAL A 150 24.80 -23.42 1.44
CA VAL A 150 26.25 -23.36 1.32
C VAL A 150 26.67 -22.28 0.34
N GLY A 151 27.70 -21.51 0.68
CA GLY A 151 28.28 -20.49 -0.20
C GLY A 151 29.79 -20.56 -0.27
N PHE A 152 30.36 -20.17 -1.39
CA PHE A 152 31.81 -19.97 -1.58
C PHE A 152 32.10 -19.12 -2.82
N ILE A 153 33.35 -18.65 -2.92
CA ILE A 153 33.84 -17.84 -4.04
C ILE A 153 34.74 -18.72 -4.91
N LEU A 154 34.45 -18.76 -6.20
CA LEU A 154 35.21 -19.49 -7.20
C LEU A 154 35.93 -18.53 -8.15
N LYS A 155 37.24 -18.63 -8.24
CA LYS A 155 38.05 -17.92 -9.27
C LYS A 155 38.62 -18.93 -10.25
N ILE A 156 38.54 -18.60 -11.54
CA ILE A 156 39.02 -19.42 -12.64
C ILE A 156 40.25 -18.72 -13.22
N ASN A 157 41.44 -19.36 -13.02
CA ASN A 157 42.70 -18.86 -13.48
C ASN A 157 43.26 -19.82 -14.55
N ASN A 158 44.23 -19.35 -15.33
CA ASN A 158 44.93 -20.20 -16.34
C ASN A 158 45.58 -21.46 -15.73
N ASN A 159 45.89 -21.44 -14.41
CA ASN A 159 46.58 -22.54 -13.72
C ASN A 159 45.62 -23.45 -12.92
N GLY A 160 44.30 -23.23 -12.97
CA GLY A 160 43.33 -24.04 -12.26
C GLY A 160 42.23 -23.21 -11.58
N LEU A 161 41.60 -23.85 -10.62
CA LEU A 161 40.49 -23.26 -9.82
C LEU A 161 41.00 -22.85 -8.44
N GLU A 162 40.53 -21.72 -7.96
CA GLU A 162 40.75 -21.23 -6.60
C GLU A 162 39.38 -21.07 -5.90
N LEU A 163 39.18 -21.83 -4.84
CA LEU A 163 37.95 -21.80 -4.02
C LEU A 163 38.29 -21.16 -2.68
N SER A 164 37.48 -20.18 -2.27
CA SER A 164 37.67 -19.42 -1.02
C SER A 164 36.36 -18.95 -0.44
N GLY A 165 36.35 -18.37 0.78
CA GLY A 165 35.17 -17.75 1.38
C GLY A 165 34.04 -18.74 1.66
N PHE A 166 34.38 -19.91 2.17
CA PHE A 166 33.42 -20.96 2.49
C PHE A 166 32.49 -20.50 3.62
N SER A 167 31.18 -20.62 3.40
CA SER A 167 30.14 -20.28 4.37
C SER A 167 29.11 -21.40 4.42
N ASN A 168 28.81 -21.87 5.63
CA ASN A 168 27.62 -22.66 5.90
C ASN A 168 26.86 -22.02 7.09
N LYS A 169 25.61 -22.45 7.38
CA LYS A 169 24.83 -21.86 8.49
C LYS A 169 25.51 -21.93 9.86
N ALA A 170 26.56 -22.72 10.02
CA ALA A 170 27.20 -22.98 11.30
C ALA A 170 28.60 -22.33 11.46
N ASP A 171 29.40 -22.21 10.39
CA ASP A 171 30.76 -21.67 10.45
C ASP A 171 31.12 -20.87 9.18
N ASP A 172 31.70 -19.68 9.37
CA ASP A 172 32.26 -18.82 8.32
C ASP A 172 33.80 -18.99 8.30
N GLU A 173 34.34 -19.92 7.56
CA GLU A 173 35.79 -20.08 7.35
C GLU A 173 36.30 -19.13 6.23
N LYS A 174 36.42 -17.85 6.52
CA LYS A 174 36.75 -16.77 5.54
C LYS A 174 38.19 -16.79 5.00
N GLY A 175 39.10 -17.50 5.63
CA GLY A 175 40.55 -17.42 5.31
C GLY A 175 41.17 -18.59 4.53
N LYS A 176 40.46 -19.66 4.27
CA LYS A 176 41.00 -20.88 3.66
C LYS A 176 40.84 -20.82 2.14
N VAL A 177 41.95 -20.84 1.44
CA VAL A 177 42.00 -20.90 -0.03
C VAL A 177 42.39 -22.32 -0.45
N ILE A 178 41.58 -22.94 -1.32
CA ILE A 178 41.79 -24.29 -1.82
C ILE A 178 41.99 -24.25 -3.33
N LEU A 179 43.09 -24.86 -3.81
CA LEU A 179 43.36 -24.99 -5.22
C LEU A 179 42.83 -26.30 -5.76
N GLY A 180 42.21 -26.26 -6.94
CA GLY A 180 41.63 -27.44 -7.57
C GLY A 180 41.75 -27.45 -9.08
N LYS A 181 41.36 -28.56 -9.68
CA LYS A 181 41.30 -28.71 -11.14
C LYS A 181 39.90 -29.04 -11.59
N LEU A 182 39.59 -28.68 -12.85
CA LEU A 182 38.30 -29.03 -13.47
C LEU A 182 38.09 -30.54 -13.52
N ASN A 183 36.84 -30.97 -13.43
CA ASN A 183 36.37 -32.35 -13.49
C ASN A 183 37.00 -33.28 -12.42
N THR A 184 37.56 -32.74 -11.34
CA THR A 184 38.12 -33.50 -10.23
C THR A 184 37.40 -33.15 -8.93
N PRO A 185 37.14 -34.15 -8.06
CA PRO A 185 36.57 -33.87 -6.72
C PRO A 185 37.58 -33.09 -5.87
N ILE A 186 37.21 -31.92 -5.40
CA ILE A 186 38.02 -31.05 -4.55
C ILE A 186 37.46 -31.16 -3.13
N GLN A 187 38.29 -31.59 -2.15
CA GLN A 187 37.90 -31.60 -0.76
C GLN A 187 37.91 -30.21 -0.17
N THR A 188 36.76 -29.78 0.35
CA THR A 188 36.60 -28.46 0.94
C THR A 188 35.96 -28.57 2.34
N PRO A 189 35.98 -27.49 3.15
CA PRO A 189 35.32 -27.49 4.46
C PRO A 189 33.81 -27.76 4.41
N ILE A 190 33.20 -27.50 3.28
CA ILE A 190 31.75 -27.70 3.04
C ILE A 190 31.42 -29.04 2.38
N GLY A 191 32.42 -29.95 2.20
CA GLY A 191 32.24 -31.21 1.50
C GLY A 191 32.97 -31.28 0.16
N LYS A 192 32.71 -32.31 -0.64
CA LYS A 192 33.30 -32.47 -1.97
C LYS A 192 32.65 -31.50 -2.97
N VAL A 193 33.45 -30.75 -3.70
CA VAL A 193 33.05 -29.83 -4.77
C VAL A 193 33.63 -30.33 -6.10
N ILE A 194 32.78 -30.50 -7.10
CA ILE A 194 33.19 -30.85 -8.46
C ILE A 194 32.77 -29.69 -9.36
N VAL A 195 33.74 -29.12 -10.08
CA VAL A 195 33.52 -28.01 -11.02
C VAL A 195 33.73 -28.53 -12.43
N THR A 196 32.70 -28.43 -13.25
CA THR A 196 32.71 -28.92 -14.64
C THR A 196 32.61 -27.74 -15.60
N PRO A 197 33.40 -27.70 -16.71
CA PRO A 197 33.31 -26.64 -17.69
C PRO A 197 32.02 -26.74 -18.50
N THR A 198 31.40 -25.61 -18.80
CA THR A 198 30.29 -25.47 -19.73
C THR A 198 30.79 -25.27 -21.16
N LYS A 199 29.87 -25.16 -22.13
CA LYS A 199 30.21 -24.80 -23.53
C LYS A 199 30.81 -23.39 -23.66
N SER A 200 30.56 -22.53 -22.66
CA SER A 200 31.04 -21.13 -22.60
C SER A 200 32.36 -20.98 -21.89
N TYR A 201 33.03 -22.06 -21.54
CA TYR A 201 34.34 -22.03 -20.87
C TYR A 201 35.45 -21.63 -21.85
N VAL A 202 36.16 -20.55 -21.54
CA VAL A 202 37.28 -19.99 -22.37
C VAL A 202 38.64 -20.03 -21.66
N GLY A 203 38.83 -20.87 -20.65
CA GLY A 203 40.12 -21.08 -19.96
C GLY A 203 40.38 -20.12 -18.79
N LYS A 204 39.97 -18.85 -18.88
CA LYS A 204 40.07 -17.83 -17.82
C LYS A 204 38.77 -17.05 -17.70
N PHE A 205 38.41 -16.72 -16.50
CA PHE A 205 37.29 -15.81 -16.24
C PHE A 205 37.72 -14.71 -15.27
N ASP A 206 37.58 -13.45 -15.69
CA ASP A 206 38.24 -12.30 -15.03
C ASP A 206 37.57 -11.89 -13.72
N TYR A 207 36.35 -12.36 -13.45
CA TYR A 207 35.58 -12.00 -12.25
C TYR A 207 35.47 -13.17 -11.28
N PRO A 208 35.53 -12.94 -9.96
CA PRO A 208 35.19 -13.96 -8.97
C PRO A 208 33.69 -14.32 -9.08
N ILE A 209 33.43 -15.63 -9.09
CA ILE A 209 32.05 -16.15 -9.13
C ILE A 209 31.64 -16.52 -7.71
N HIS A 210 30.63 -15.85 -7.19
CA HIS A 210 30.00 -16.22 -5.94
C HIS A 210 29.03 -17.36 -6.22
N VAL A 211 29.31 -18.53 -5.69
CA VAL A 211 28.46 -19.72 -5.81
C VAL A 211 27.70 -19.90 -4.53
N ALA A 212 26.38 -19.93 -4.61
CA ALA A 212 25.51 -20.18 -3.47
C ALA A 212 24.51 -21.29 -3.78
N LYS A 213 24.49 -22.32 -2.94
CA LYS A 213 23.45 -23.35 -2.94
C LYS A 213 22.42 -22.98 -1.89
N TYR A 214 21.19 -22.97 -2.30
CA TYR A 214 20.02 -22.77 -1.41
C TYR A 214 19.29 -24.08 -1.19
N SER A 215 18.44 -24.14 -0.16
CA SER A 215 17.49 -25.24 0.04
C SER A 215 16.63 -25.45 -1.20
N THR A 216 16.57 -26.69 -1.70
CA THR A 216 15.73 -27.04 -2.85
C THR A 216 14.25 -26.76 -2.54
N ALA A 217 13.81 -26.96 -1.29
CA ALA A 217 12.45 -26.67 -0.85
C ALA A 217 12.15 -25.16 -0.88
N ASP A 218 13.07 -24.31 -0.38
CA ASP A 218 12.91 -22.86 -0.38
C ASP A 218 12.92 -22.30 -1.82
N CYS A 219 13.84 -22.76 -2.67
CA CYS A 219 13.87 -22.39 -4.08
C CYS A 219 12.57 -22.76 -4.78
N THR A 220 12.07 -23.97 -4.58
CA THR A 220 10.81 -24.44 -5.14
C THR A 220 9.65 -23.53 -4.74
N LYS A 221 9.53 -23.19 -3.45
CA LYS A 221 8.50 -22.33 -2.93
C LYS A 221 8.60 -20.90 -3.50
N ASN A 222 9.81 -20.36 -3.58
CA ASN A 222 10.05 -19.02 -4.12
C ASN A 222 9.68 -18.92 -5.60
N TYR A 223 10.07 -19.89 -6.42
CA TYR A 223 9.69 -19.91 -7.84
C TYR A 223 8.20 -20.15 -8.05
N ALA A 224 7.57 -21.05 -7.28
CA ALA A 224 6.12 -21.27 -7.34
C ALA A 224 5.33 -19.99 -6.98
N ASN A 225 5.78 -19.23 -5.97
CA ASN A 225 5.17 -17.96 -5.59
C ASN A 225 5.44 -16.83 -6.62
N SER A 226 6.57 -16.89 -7.32
CA SER A 226 6.93 -15.88 -8.33
C SER A 226 6.25 -16.13 -9.68
N LEU A 227 5.68 -17.33 -9.85
CA LEU A 227 4.95 -17.72 -11.05
C LEU A 227 3.54 -17.11 -11.01
N ASN A 228 3.22 -16.26 -11.97
CA ASN A 228 1.87 -15.76 -12.15
C ASN A 228 1.22 -16.44 -13.37
N VAL A 229 0.02 -16.98 -13.16
CA VAL A 229 -0.77 -17.71 -14.17
C VAL A 229 -2.14 -17.06 -14.23
N GLU A 230 -2.48 -16.49 -15.37
CA GLU A 230 -3.71 -15.72 -15.59
C GLU A 230 -4.36 -16.08 -16.92
N LEU A 231 -5.68 -15.95 -17.01
CA LEU A 231 -6.39 -16.06 -18.30
C LEU A 231 -6.06 -14.83 -19.15
N ASN A 232 -5.79 -15.05 -20.43
CA ASN A 232 -5.54 -13.96 -21.38
C ASN A 232 -6.81 -13.09 -21.55
N GLN A 233 -7.99 -13.73 -21.58
CA GLN A 233 -9.32 -13.10 -21.59
C GLN A 233 -10.30 -13.98 -20.81
N GLU A 234 -11.33 -13.40 -20.17
CA GLU A 234 -12.27 -14.08 -19.27
C GLU A 234 -13.00 -15.32 -19.86
N ARG A 235 -13.06 -15.46 -21.17
CA ARG A 235 -13.72 -16.58 -21.86
C ARG A 235 -12.83 -17.32 -22.85
N ALA A 236 -11.51 -17.09 -22.79
CA ALA A 236 -10.56 -17.75 -23.67
C ALA A 236 -9.90 -18.93 -22.97
N SER A 237 -9.68 -20.02 -23.73
CA SER A 237 -8.90 -21.18 -23.27
C SER A 237 -7.39 -20.93 -23.33
N VAL A 238 -6.95 -19.66 -23.38
CA VAL A 238 -5.56 -19.25 -23.43
C VAL A 238 -5.12 -18.75 -22.06
N VAL A 239 -4.10 -19.39 -21.53
CA VAL A 239 -3.49 -19.07 -20.24
C VAL A 239 -2.13 -18.42 -20.48
N ASP A 240 -1.93 -17.27 -19.86
CA ASP A 240 -0.66 -16.55 -19.83
C ASP A 240 0.10 -16.92 -18.55
N VAL A 241 1.30 -17.46 -18.73
CA VAL A 241 2.20 -17.82 -17.64
C VAL A 241 3.37 -16.82 -17.64
N THR A 242 3.54 -16.10 -16.55
CA THR A 242 4.59 -15.08 -16.41
C THR A 242 5.50 -15.38 -15.23
N LEU A 243 6.79 -15.15 -15.43
CA LEU A 243 7.83 -15.30 -14.39
C LEU A 243 8.75 -14.09 -14.39
N ASN A 244 9.10 -13.62 -13.18
CA ASN A 244 10.09 -12.56 -12.97
C ASN A 244 11.38 -13.17 -12.42
N ASP A 245 12.49 -12.95 -13.14
CA ASP A 245 13.82 -13.42 -12.72
C ASP A 245 14.90 -12.37 -13.02
N ALA A 246 16.03 -12.46 -12.32
CA ALA A 246 17.19 -11.62 -12.57
C ALA A 246 17.89 -11.98 -13.90
N SER A 247 17.75 -13.23 -14.36
CA SER A 247 18.26 -13.69 -15.65
C SER A 247 17.11 -13.99 -16.63
N PRO A 248 17.06 -13.29 -17.79
CA PRO A 248 16.05 -13.55 -18.81
C PRO A 248 16.07 -14.99 -19.32
N GLU A 249 17.28 -15.55 -19.57
CA GLU A 249 17.46 -16.91 -20.09
C GLU A 249 17.00 -17.94 -19.07
N ARG A 250 17.28 -17.74 -17.77
CA ARG A 250 16.79 -18.62 -16.70
C ARG A 250 15.28 -18.63 -16.62
N ALA A 251 14.63 -17.47 -16.72
CA ALA A 251 13.17 -17.40 -16.73
C ALA A 251 12.55 -18.13 -17.94
N GLU A 252 13.17 -18.01 -19.13
CA GLU A 252 12.73 -18.71 -20.33
C GLU A 252 12.88 -20.24 -20.17
N ASP A 253 13.99 -20.71 -19.63
CA ASP A 253 14.23 -22.14 -19.39
C ASP A 253 13.27 -22.72 -18.35
N ILE A 254 12.99 -21.97 -17.28
CA ILE A 254 12.02 -22.38 -16.25
C ILE A 254 10.63 -22.55 -16.86
N LEU A 255 10.17 -21.58 -17.66
CA LEU A 255 8.85 -21.63 -18.29
C LEU A 255 8.75 -22.78 -19.30
N ASN A 256 9.79 -22.98 -20.14
CA ASN A 256 9.85 -24.08 -21.09
C ASN A 256 9.86 -25.45 -20.38
N LYS A 257 10.64 -25.57 -19.31
CA LYS A 257 10.73 -26.82 -18.56
C LYS A 257 9.45 -27.12 -17.79
N LEU A 258 8.79 -26.10 -17.24
CA LEU A 258 7.49 -26.23 -16.61
C LEU A 258 6.45 -26.75 -17.60
N PHE A 259 6.40 -26.21 -18.82
CA PHE A 259 5.50 -26.66 -19.87
C PHE A 259 5.79 -28.12 -20.28
N GLU A 260 7.07 -28.51 -20.41
CA GLU A 260 7.47 -29.88 -20.70
C GLU A 260 7.03 -30.85 -19.60
N ILE A 261 7.29 -30.51 -18.33
CA ILE A 261 6.91 -31.36 -17.18
C ILE A 261 5.39 -31.47 -17.07
N TYR A 262 4.66 -30.34 -17.23
CA TYR A 262 3.20 -30.36 -17.23
C TYR A 262 2.65 -31.33 -18.28
N ASN A 263 3.10 -31.24 -19.54
CA ASN A 263 2.66 -32.12 -20.61
C ASN A 263 3.02 -33.60 -20.35
N LYS A 264 4.23 -33.83 -19.84
CA LYS A 264 4.67 -35.19 -19.49
C LYS A 264 3.77 -35.81 -18.40
N LYS A 265 3.50 -35.05 -17.33
CA LYS A 265 2.64 -35.52 -16.23
C LYS A 265 1.19 -35.75 -16.68
N TRP A 266 0.66 -34.85 -17.51
CA TRP A 266 -0.67 -35.01 -18.08
C TRP A 266 -0.79 -36.34 -18.86
N VAL A 267 0.19 -36.65 -19.69
CA VAL A 267 0.22 -37.94 -20.44
C VAL A 267 0.37 -39.14 -19.51
N GLU A 268 1.22 -39.01 -18.45
CA GLU A 268 1.38 -40.05 -17.42
C GLU A 268 0.06 -40.32 -16.69
N ASP A 269 -0.65 -39.29 -16.30
CA ASP A 269 -1.94 -39.43 -15.60
C ASP A 269 -3.03 -40.07 -16.44
N ILE A 270 -3.18 -39.65 -17.71
CA ILE A 270 -4.12 -40.28 -18.66
C ILE A 270 -3.76 -41.75 -18.94
N ASN A 271 -2.48 -42.04 -19.12
CA ASN A 271 -2.03 -43.40 -19.34
C ASN A 271 -2.28 -44.29 -18.11
N GLN A 272 -2.11 -43.78 -16.89
CA GLN A 272 -2.40 -44.51 -15.68
C GLN A 272 -3.90 -44.90 -15.57
N GLN A 273 -4.79 -43.97 -15.95
CA GLN A 273 -6.24 -44.22 -16.01
C GLN A 273 -6.54 -45.31 -17.05
N ALA A 274 -5.96 -45.22 -18.26
CA ALA A 274 -6.16 -46.20 -19.32
C ALA A 274 -5.64 -47.60 -18.91
N ILE A 275 -4.51 -47.68 -18.20
CA ILE A 275 -3.96 -48.94 -17.71
C ILE A 275 -4.91 -49.57 -16.68
N SER A 276 -5.39 -48.82 -15.71
CA SER A 276 -6.33 -49.32 -14.69
C SER A 276 -7.65 -49.78 -15.30
N THR A 277 -8.17 -49.04 -16.30
CA THR A 277 -9.38 -49.42 -17.03
C THR A 277 -9.16 -50.71 -17.86
N SER A 278 -7.99 -50.84 -18.51
CA SER A 278 -7.64 -52.06 -19.26
C SER A 278 -7.62 -53.31 -18.38
N GLN A 279 -6.95 -53.20 -17.23
CA GLN A 279 -6.84 -54.33 -16.28
C GLN A 279 -8.23 -54.77 -15.81
N PHE A 280 -9.10 -53.84 -15.51
CA PHE A 280 -10.48 -54.16 -15.10
C PHE A 280 -11.22 -54.87 -16.22
N ILE A 281 -11.24 -54.29 -17.46
CA ILE A 281 -11.97 -54.90 -18.59
C ILE A 281 -11.43 -56.31 -18.86
N ASP A 282 -10.13 -56.52 -18.82
CA ASP A 282 -9.53 -57.81 -19.05
C ASP A 282 -9.95 -58.83 -17.97
N GLU A 283 -10.08 -58.41 -16.70
CA GLU A 283 -10.55 -59.30 -15.61
C GLU A 283 -12.05 -59.65 -15.80
N GLU A 284 -12.89 -58.71 -16.12
CA GLU A 284 -14.33 -58.92 -16.35
C GLU A 284 -14.57 -59.77 -17.61
N LEU A 285 -13.80 -59.56 -18.69
CA LEU A 285 -13.87 -60.45 -19.88
C LEU A 285 -13.57 -61.92 -19.52
N ARG A 286 -12.56 -62.17 -18.73
CA ARG A 286 -12.26 -63.55 -18.27
C ARG A 286 -13.40 -64.15 -17.46
N LEU A 287 -14.04 -63.37 -16.60
CA LEU A 287 -15.17 -63.83 -15.79
C LEU A 287 -16.36 -64.18 -16.67
N ILE A 288 -16.72 -63.30 -17.59
CA ILE A 288 -17.85 -63.53 -18.51
C ILE A 288 -17.58 -64.71 -19.47
N GLU A 289 -16.37 -64.82 -19.98
CA GLU A 289 -15.95 -65.98 -20.81
C GLU A 289 -16.14 -67.29 -20.09
N SER A 290 -15.73 -67.37 -18.81
CA SER A 290 -15.95 -68.53 -17.95
C SER A 290 -17.44 -68.82 -17.71
N GLU A 291 -18.22 -67.76 -17.47
CA GLU A 291 -19.67 -67.88 -17.23
C GLU A 291 -20.42 -68.26 -18.51
N LEU A 292 -19.99 -67.78 -19.72
CA LEU A 292 -20.53 -68.20 -21.05
C LEU A 292 -20.25 -69.66 -21.28
N GLY A 293 -18.98 -70.10 -20.97
CA GLY A 293 -18.64 -71.54 -21.12
C GLY A 293 -19.55 -72.45 -20.30
N ILE A 294 -19.91 -72.04 -19.09
CA ILE A 294 -20.85 -72.78 -18.22
C ILE A 294 -22.25 -72.82 -18.86
N VAL A 295 -22.75 -71.71 -19.32
CA VAL A 295 -24.07 -71.58 -19.91
C VAL A 295 -24.14 -72.34 -21.24
N ASP A 296 -23.09 -72.26 -22.07
CA ASP A 296 -22.98 -73.04 -23.30
C ASP A 296 -22.97 -74.56 -23.07
N GLN A 297 -22.29 -74.94 -22.00
CA GLN A 297 -22.27 -76.36 -21.59
C GLN A 297 -23.65 -76.81 -21.07
N ASP A 298 -24.33 -75.94 -20.31
CA ASP A 298 -25.71 -76.20 -19.86
C ASP A 298 -26.68 -76.30 -21.00
N ILE A 299 -26.64 -75.44 -22.03
CA ILE A 299 -27.44 -75.54 -23.25
C ILE A 299 -27.10 -76.83 -24.03
N SER A 300 -25.80 -77.10 -24.20
CA SER A 300 -25.35 -78.27 -24.95
C SER A 300 -25.79 -79.60 -24.30
N SER A 301 -25.63 -79.69 -22.95
CA SER A 301 -26.04 -80.87 -22.18
C SER A 301 -27.58 -81.06 -22.21
N PHE A 302 -28.29 -79.96 -22.04
CA PHE A 302 -29.80 -80.02 -22.10
C PHE A 302 -30.31 -80.43 -23.48
N LYS A 303 -29.72 -79.88 -24.61
CA LYS A 303 -30.13 -80.26 -25.99
C LYS A 303 -29.79 -81.71 -26.30
N SER A 304 -28.64 -82.18 -25.74
CA SER A 304 -28.25 -83.57 -25.96
C SER A 304 -29.11 -84.60 -25.17
N GLU A 305 -29.55 -84.24 -23.95
CA GLU A 305 -30.30 -85.12 -23.08
C GLU A 305 -31.78 -85.24 -23.44
N HIS A 306 -32.38 -84.24 -24.10
CA HIS A 306 -33.80 -84.14 -24.33
C HIS A 306 -34.26 -84.24 -25.79
N LEU A 307 -33.36 -84.42 -26.78
CA LEU A 307 -33.67 -84.66 -28.22
C LEU A 307 -34.85 -83.76 -28.77
N VAL A 308 -34.77 -82.47 -28.62
CA VAL A 308 -35.89 -81.55 -28.96
C VAL A 308 -35.81 -81.10 -30.45
N PRO A 309 -36.80 -81.43 -31.32
CA PRO A 309 -36.81 -80.90 -32.66
C PRO A 309 -37.43 -79.51 -32.76
N ASP A 310 -37.05 -78.77 -33.76
CA ASP A 310 -37.35 -77.42 -34.16
C ASP A 310 -38.83 -77.02 -34.17
N LEU A 311 -39.23 -76.06 -33.35
CA LEU A 311 -40.57 -75.46 -33.25
C LEU A 311 -40.56 -73.99 -33.71
N HIS A 312 -40.22 -73.80 -34.96
CA HIS A 312 -39.90 -72.45 -35.48
C HIS A 312 -41.06 -71.53 -35.89
N GLU A 313 -42.28 -71.98 -36.05
CA GLU A 313 -43.34 -71.18 -36.74
C GLU A 313 -44.33 -70.41 -35.84
N ALA A 314 -44.58 -70.85 -34.62
CA ALA A 314 -45.52 -70.18 -33.74
C ALA A 314 -44.88 -69.09 -32.86
N SER A 315 -43.56 -69.11 -32.82
CA SER A 315 -42.78 -68.24 -31.91
C SER A 315 -42.41 -66.86 -32.49
N SER A 316 -42.48 -66.59 -33.77
CA SER A 316 -41.90 -65.38 -34.39
C SER A 316 -42.56 -64.05 -34.00
N ILE A 317 -43.87 -64.05 -33.78
CA ILE A 317 -44.59 -62.84 -33.36
C ILE A 317 -44.26 -62.47 -31.85
N TYR A 318 -44.13 -63.49 -31.04
CA TYR A 318 -43.74 -63.28 -29.61
C TYR A 318 -42.26 -63.10 -29.45
N MET A 319 -41.39 -63.66 -30.30
CA MET A 319 -39.95 -63.47 -30.30
C MET A 319 -39.61 -61.99 -30.52
N ASN A 320 -40.21 -61.27 -31.46
CA ASN A 320 -39.98 -59.89 -31.70
C ASN A 320 -40.29 -58.98 -30.48
N LYS A 321 -41.39 -59.32 -29.76
CA LYS A 321 -41.74 -58.52 -28.52
C LYS A 321 -40.81 -58.86 -27.34
N VAL A 322 -40.43 -60.19 -27.27
CA VAL A 322 -39.43 -60.60 -26.25
C VAL A 322 -38.08 -60.08 -26.64
N GLU A 323 -37.69 -60.02 -27.89
CA GLU A 323 -36.40 -59.48 -28.34
C GLU A 323 -36.27 -57.94 -27.99
N THR A 324 -37.33 -57.20 -28.22
CA THR A 324 -37.33 -55.74 -27.82
C THR A 324 -37.22 -55.58 -26.32
N THR A 325 -37.94 -56.37 -25.51
CA THR A 325 -37.88 -56.35 -24.07
C THR A 325 -36.50 -56.83 -23.57
N ASN A 326 -35.92 -57.85 -24.21
CA ASN A 326 -34.58 -58.35 -23.89
C ASN A 326 -33.48 -57.32 -24.20
N SER A 327 -33.62 -56.59 -25.30
CA SER A 327 -32.68 -55.50 -25.63
C SER A 327 -32.71 -54.37 -24.57
N GLN A 328 -33.91 -54.02 -24.10
CA GLN A 328 -34.08 -53.03 -22.99
C GLN A 328 -33.55 -53.56 -21.66
N LEU A 329 -33.79 -54.86 -21.34
CA LEU A 329 -33.24 -55.46 -20.12
C LEU A 329 -31.71 -55.47 -20.14
N LEU A 330 -31.09 -55.81 -21.28
CA LEU A 330 -29.67 -55.80 -21.44
C LEU A 330 -29.05 -54.43 -21.19
N GLU A 331 -29.67 -53.41 -21.76
CA GLU A 331 -29.21 -52.03 -21.58
C GLU A 331 -29.23 -51.63 -20.10
N LEU A 332 -30.34 -51.94 -19.40
CA LEU A 332 -30.47 -51.68 -17.96
C LEU A 332 -29.54 -52.54 -17.12
N ASP A 333 -29.28 -53.78 -17.47
CA ASP A 333 -28.34 -54.66 -16.78
C ASP A 333 -26.90 -54.16 -16.94
N ASN A 334 -26.54 -53.65 -18.15
CA ASN A 334 -25.22 -53.02 -18.35
C ASN A 334 -25.08 -51.77 -17.48
N GLN A 335 -26.10 -50.93 -17.42
CA GLN A 335 -26.06 -49.73 -16.54
C GLN A 335 -25.97 -50.13 -15.06
N LEU A 336 -26.75 -51.12 -14.62
CA LEU A 336 -26.71 -51.68 -13.27
C LEU A 336 -25.32 -52.28 -12.89
N PHE A 337 -24.72 -53.00 -13.82
CA PHE A 337 -23.40 -53.57 -13.69
C PHE A 337 -22.37 -52.45 -13.45
N MET A 338 -22.36 -51.43 -14.28
CA MET A 338 -21.47 -50.26 -14.15
C MET A 338 -21.70 -49.51 -12.84
N ALA A 339 -22.96 -49.31 -12.42
CA ALA A 339 -23.28 -48.68 -11.13
C ALA A 339 -22.73 -49.51 -9.95
N LYS A 340 -22.93 -50.81 -9.95
CA LYS A 340 -22.38 -51.74 -8.94
C LYS A 340 -20.85 -51.75 -8.92
N TYR A 341 -20.21 -51.63 -10.09
CA TYR A 341 -18.76 -51.53 -10.16
C TYR A 341 -18.23 -50.25 -9.49
N VAL A 342 -18.78 -49.10 -9.87
CA VAL A 342 -18.37 -47.83 -9.23
C VAL A 342 -18.62 -47.87 -7.72
N LYS A 343 -19.74 -48.48 -7.26
CA LYS A 343 -20.00 -48.68 -5.82
C LYS A 343 -18.93 -49.56 -5.16
N ARG A 344 -18.46 -50.61 -5.82
CA ARG A 344 -17.38 -51.51 -5.30
C ARG A 344 -16.08 -50.74 -5.14
N GLN A 345 -15.67 -50.00 -6.16
CA GLN A 345 -14.48 -49.13 -6.10
C GLN A 345 -14.54 -48.08 -4.98
N LEU A 346 -15.72 -47.53 -4.69
CA LEU A 346 -15.96 -46.66 -3.56
C LEU A 346 -15.91 -47.37 -2.19
N SER A 347 -16.07 -48.70 -2.18
CA SER A 347 -16.13 -49.46 -0.92
C SER A 347 -14.76 -49.96 -0.45
N ASP A 348 -13.73 -49.98 -1.31
CA ASP A 348 -12.38 -50.37 -0.95
C ASP A 348 -11.77 -49.42 0.08
N GLY A 349 -11.53 -49.94 1.28
CA GLY A 349 -11.47 -49.19 2.56
C GLY A 349 -10.20 -48.41 2.87
N HIS A 350 -9.17 -48.34 2.05
CA HIS A 350 -7.88 -47.82 2.54
C HIS A 350 -7.15 -46.80 1.67
N LYS A 351 -7.60 -46.47 0.47
CA LYS A 351 -6.99 -45.40 -0.32
C LYS A 351 -8.05 -44.68 -1.15
N PHE A 352 -7.90 -43.37 -1.30
CA PHE A 352 -8.66 -42.63 -2.29
C PHE A 352 -8.10 -42.96 -3.68
N ASN A 353 -8.76 -43.86 -4.38
CA ASN A 353 -8.42 -44.24 -5.75
C ASN A 353 -9.24 -43.40 -6.76
N VAL A 354 -8.66 -43.15 -7.91
CA VAL A 354 -9.33 -42.49 -9.01
C VAL A 354 -10.45 -43.44 -9.52
N LEU A 355 -11.66 -42.94 -9.60
CA LEU A 355 -12.80 -43.67 -10.14
C LEU A 355 -12.79 -43.60 -11.68
N PRO A 356 -13.37 -44.59 -12.37
CA PRO A 356 -13.52 -44.53 -13.82
C PRO A 356 -14.29 -43.26 -14.22
N ALA A 357 -13.67 -42.40 -14.98
CA ALA A 357 -14.29 -41.16 -15.47
C ALA A 357 -15.54 -41.48 -16.35
N ASN A 358 -15.57 -42.65 -16.90
CA ASN A 358 -16.64 -43.15 -17.78
C ASN A 358 -17.44 -44.24 -17.05
N SER A 359 -18.31 -43.83 -16.18
CA SER A 359 -19.11 -44.78 -15.39
C SER A 359 -20.19 -45.54 -16.18
N GLY A 360 -20.48 -45.21 -17.45
CA GLY A 360 -21.59 -45.82 -18.21
C GLY A 360 -22.97 -45.66 -17.57
N ILE A 361 -23.09 -44.84 -16.54
CA ILE A 361 -24.31 -44.51 -15.82
C ILE A 361 -24.92 -43.30 -16.50
N ASP A 362 -26.14 -43.46 -17.03
CA ASP A 362 -26.88 -42.37 -17.65
C ASP A 362 -27.42 -41.39 -16.58
N ASN A 363 -26.47 -40.73 -15.90
CA ASN A 363 -26.79 -39.74 -14.91
C ASN A 363 -25.69 -38.66 -14.87
N GLY A 364 -25.94 -37.54 -15.54
CA GLY A 364 -24.96 -36.41 -15.61
C GLY A 364 -24.50 -35.89 -14.26
N VAL A 365 -25.34 -35.99 -13.22
CA VAL A 365 -24.97 -35.56 -11.87
C VAL A 365 -23.89 -36.47 -11.27
N ILE A 366 -24.03 -37.78 -11.42
CA ILE A 366 -23.05 -38.76 -10.92
C ILE A 366 -21.75 -38.63 -11.70
N SER A 367 -21.80 -38.47 -13.03
CA SER A 367 -20.61 -38.27 -13.85
C SER A 367 -19.85 -37.03 -13.45
N GLN A 368 -20.55 -35.94 -13.15
CA GLN A 368 -19.92 -34.70 -12.63
C GLN A 368 -19.32 -34.89 -11.25
N GLN A 369 -20.01 -35.58 -10.34
CA GLN A 369 -19.48 -35.86 -9.02
C GLN A 369 -18.24 -36.76 -9.06
N ILE A 370 -18.20 -37.76 -9.95
CA ILE A 370 -17.03 -38.61 -10.17
C ILE A 370 -15.86 -37.81 -10.72
N ALA A 371 -16.10 -36.89 -11.66
CA ALA A 371 -15.06 -36.00 -12.18
C ALA A 371 -14.47 -35.12 -11.07
N ASN A 372 -15.32 -34.48 -10.26
CA ASN A 372 -14.88 -33.66 -9.12
C ASN A 372 -14.12 -34.48 -8.08
N TYR A 373 -14.56 -35.68 -7.80
CA TYR A 373 -13.87 -36.59 -6.88
C TYR A 373 -12.48 -36.96 -7.41
N ASN A 374 -12.36 -37.34 -8.66
CA ASN A 374 -11.10 -37.70 -9.29
C ASN A 374 -10.11 -36.53 -9.26
N GLU A 375 -10.59 -35.34 -9.52
CA GLU A 375 -9.80 -34.12 -9.42
C GLU A 375 -9.25 -33.90 -7.98
N MET A 376 -10.13 -34.05 -6.97
CA MET A 376 -9.70 -33.92 -5.56
C MET A 376 -8.70 -35.01 -5.16
N VAL A 377 -8.84 -36.25 -5.71
CA VAL A 377 -7.87 -37.33 -5.46
C VAL A 377 -6.50 -36.96 -6.05
N LEU A 378 -6.44 -36.42 -7.25
CA LEU A 378 -5.20 -35.96 -7.87
C LEU A 378 -4.56 -34.81 -7.07
N GLN A 379 -5.37 -33.81 -6.66
CA GLN A 379 -4.90 -32.73 -5.78
C GLN A 379 -4.35 -33.23 -4.45
N ARG A 380 -5.07 -34.17 -3.82
CA ARG A 380 -4.64 -34.82 -2.58
C ARG A 380 -3.30 -35.52 -2.74
N ASN A 381 -3.14 -36.30 -3.80
CA ASN A 381 -1.93 -37.06 -4.06
C ASN A 381 -0.74 -36.15 -4.34
N ASN A 382 -0.97 -35.05 -5.06
CA ASN A 382 0.04 -34.00 -5.30
C ASN A 382 0.48 -33.30 -4.00
N LEU A 383 -0.47 -33.00 -3.11
CA LEU A 383 -0.17 -32.39 -1.83
C LEU A 383 0.53 -33.38 -0.89
N ALA A 384 0.09 -34.63 -0.84
CA ALA A 384 0.67 -35.68 0.01
C ALA A 384 2.10 -36.08 -0.43
N ALA A 385 2.41 -35.98 -1.71
CA ALA A 385 3.77 -36.21 -2.22
C ALA A 385 4.79 -35.15 -1.76
N ASN A 386 4.32 -33.95 -1.42
CA ASN A 386 5.16 -32.81 -1.06
C ASN A 386 5.04 -32.39 0.40
N SER A 387 4.17 -33.05 1.19
CA SER A 387 3.96 -32.74 2.61
C SER A 387 3.64 -34.03 3.40
N SER A 388 3.73 -33.96 4.72
CA SER A 388 3.29 -35.07 5.57
C SER A 388 1.79 -35.29 5.46
N GLU A 389 1.34 -36.54 5.57
CA GLU A 389 -0.09 -36.91 5.66
C GLU A 389 -0.85 -36.19 6.80
N ASN A 390 -0.12 -35.67 7.78
CA ASN A 390 -0.65 -34.89 8.90
C ASN A 390 -0.85 -33.39 8.55
N ASN A 391 -0.55 -32.98 7.32
CA ASN A 391 -0.76 -31.59 6.90
C ASN A 391 -2.28 -31.24 6.96
N PRO A 392 -2.68 -30.14 7.60
CA PRO A 392 -4.07 -29.73 7.70
C PRO A 392 -4.79 -29.63 6.34
N LEU A 393 -4.09 -29.17 5.30
CA LEU A 393 -4.64 -29.09 3.93
C LEU A 393 -4.93 -30.46 3.33
N VAL A 394 -4.08 -31.47 3.58
CA VAL A 394 -4.32 -32.85 3.16
C VAL A 394 -5.52 -33.44 3.90
N GLN A 395 -5.61 -33.18 5.22
CA GLN A 395 -6.75 -33.62 6.03
C GLN A 395 -8.07 -32.99 5.62
N ASP A 396 -8.06 -31.73 5.20
CA ASP A 396 -9.27 -31.04 4.74
C ASP A 396 -9.73 -31.56 3.37
N ILE A 397 -8.79 -31.88 2.48
CA ILE A 397 -9.12 -32.57 1.22
C ILE A 397 -9.61 -34.00 1.51
N ASP A 398 -9.02 -34.71 2.45
CA ASP A 398 -9.47 -36.07 2.86
C ASP A 398 -10.90 -36.06 3.43
N LYS A 399 -11.25 -35.04 4.21
CA LYS A 399 -12.66 -34.83 4.66
C LYS A 399 -13.60 -34.56 3.49
N SER A 400 -13.19 -33.69 2.57
CA SER A 400 -13.97 -33.35 1.37
C SER A 400 -14.13 -34.56 0.45
N LEU A 401 -13.07 -35.33 0.25
CA LEU A 401 -13.09 -36.61 -0.49
C LEU A 401 -14.02 -37.62 0.17
N THR A 402 -13.99 -37.72 1.49
CA THR A 402 -14.87 -38.61 2.24
C THR A 402 -16.34 -38.20 2.07
N SER A 403 -16.62 -36.92 2.18
CA SER A 403 -17.98 -36.38 1.98
C SER A 403 -18.47 -36.62 0.55
N THR A 404 -17.64 -36.32 -0.46
CA THR A 404 -17.97 -36.54 -1.86
C THR A 404 -18.13 -38.04 -2.17
N LYS A 405 -17.28 -38.91 -1.61
CA LYS A 405 -17.40 -40.36 -1.70
C LYS A 405 -18.74 -40.86 -1.14
N HIS A 406 -19.19 -40.32 -0.02
CA HIS A 406 -20.50 -40.62 0.58
C HIS A 406 -21.64 -40.13 -0.33
N ALA A 407 -21.55 -38.92 -0.90
CA ALA A 407 -22.55 -38.37 -1.80
C ALA A 407 -22.67 -39.22 -3.08
N ILE A 408 -21.52 -39.56 -3.72
CA ILE A 408 -21.51 -40.45 -4.90
C ILE A 408 -22.08 -41.82 -4.57
N ARG A 409 -21.73 -42.39 -3.42
CA ARG A 409 -22.27 -43.70 -2.98
C ARG A 409 -23.78 -43.66 -2.83
N ALA A 410 -24.29 -42.63 -2.14
CA ALA A 410 -25.73 -42.47 -1.99
C ALA A 410 -26.46 -42.28 -3.34
N ALA A 411 -25.90 -41.47 -4.25
CA ALA A 411 -26.43 -41.28 -5.57
C ALA A 411 -26.43 -42.59 -6.40
N ILE A 412 -25.35 -43.35 -6.33
CA ILE A 412 -25.24 -44.67 -7.00
C ILE A 412 -26.20 -45.68 -6.39
N ASP A 413 -26.39 -45.70 -5.06
CA ASP A 413 -27.34 -46.58 -4.41
C ASP A 413 -28.78 -46.28 -4.88
N ASN A 414 -29.13 -45.04 -5.08
CA ASN A 414 -30.41 -44.63 -5.66
C ASN A 414 -30.55 -45.07 -7.11
N VAL A 415 -29.49 -44.94 -7.94
CA VAL A 415 -29.52 -45.42 -9.33
C VAL A 415 -29.63 -46.95 -9.37
N ILE A 416 -28.87 -47.68 -8.54
CA ILE A 416 -28.96 -49.14 -8.42
C ILE A 416 -30.40 -49.56 -8.07
N ALA A 417 -31.02 -48.91 -7.08
CA ALA A 417 -32.41 -49.18 -6.70
C ALA A 417 -33.36 -48.93 -7.87
N THR A 418 -33.27 -47.77 -8.53
CA THR A 418 -34.14 -47.42 -9.68
C THR A 418 -33.97 -48.37 -10.86
N LEU A 419 -32.71 -48.74 -11.18
CA LEU A 419 -32.44 -49.70 -12.26
C LEU A 419 -32.97 -51.09 -11.90
N THR A 420 -32.78 -51.52 -10.65
CA THR A 420 -33.28 -52.79 -10.14
C THR A 420 -34.82 -52.84 -10.23
N ASP A 421 -35.53 -51.81 -9.84
CA ASP A 421 -36.97 -51.70 -9.93
C ASP A 421 -37.47 -51.71 -11.38
N ARG A 422 -36.77 -51.02 -12.30
CA ARG A 422 -37.10 -51.03 -13.74
C ARG A 422 -36.89 -52.40 -14.35
N ILE A 423 -35.80 -53.08 -14.03
CA ILE A 423 -35.51 -54.42 -14.43
C ILE A 423 -36.59 -55.39 -13.92
N ALA A 424 -36.98 -55.31 -12.64
CA ALA A 424 -38.01 -56.11 -12.03
C ALA A 424 -39.39 -55.90 -12.70
N ALA A 425 -39.70 -54.61 -13.05
CA ALA A 425 -40.94 -54.29 -13.75
C ALA A 425 -40.99 -54.87 -15.17
N LEU A 426 -39.88 -54.78 -15.92
CA LEU A 426 -39.77 -55.41 -17.26
C LEU A 426 -39.82 -56.93 -17.21
N GLN A 427 -39.16 -57.55 -16.21
CA GLN A 427 -39.20 -58.97 -15.97
C GLN A 427 -40.61 -59.46 -15.58
N SER A 428 -41.35 -58.67 -14.76
CA SER A 428 -42.74 -58.90 -14.42
C SER A 428 -43.64 -58.85 -15.68
N SER A 429 -43.42 -57.83 -16.53
CA SER A 429 -44.14 -57.73 -17.82
C SER A 429 -43.86 -58.87 -18.76
N GLU A 430 -42.62 -59.29 -18.84
CA GLU A 430 -42.18 -60.45 -19.59
C GLU A 430 -42.83 -61.74 -19.04
N SER A 431 -42.85 -61.92 -17.71
CA SER A 431 -43.48 -63.05 -17.03
C SER A 431 -44.99 -63.14 -17.33
N LYS A 432 -45.71 -61.99 -17.35
CA LYS A 432 -47.16 -61.96 -17.77
C LYS A 432 -47.31 -62.33 -19.19
N THR A 433 -46.43 -61.93 -20.10
CA THR A 433 -46.47 -62.36 -21.52
C THR A 433 -46.15 -63.85 -21.64
N LYS A 434 -45.26 -64.42 -20.86
CA LYS A 434 -44.93 -65.85 -20.77
C LYS A 434 -46.13 -66.70 -20.20
N THR A 435 -46.86 -66.17 -19.24
CA THR A 435 -48.01 -66.90 -18.69
C THR A 435 -49.15 -67.07 -19.72
N GLN A 436 -49.28 -66.17 -20.67
CA GLN A 436 -50.19 -66.31 -21.83
C GLN A 436 -49.64 -67.30 -22.85
N ILE A 437 -48.37 -67.60 -22.90
CA ILE A 437 -47.77 -68.60 -23.77
C ILE A 437 -47.82 -70.04 -23.14
N ALA A 438 -47.99 -70.12 -21.80
CA ALA A 438 -47.69 -71.27 -20.98
C ALA A 438 -48.78 -72.38 -21.03
N SER A 439 -49.20 -72.78 -22.21
CA SER A 439 -49.88 -74.04 -22.42
C SER A 439 -48.90 -75.12 -22.99
N ASN A 440 -47.54 -74.86 -23.02
CA ASN A 440 -46.53 -75.79 -23.55
C ASN A 440 -45.36 -76.07 -22.63
N PRO A 441 -44.61 -77.20 -22.80
CA PRO A 441 -44.01 -77.98 -21.73
C PRO A 441 -42.83 -77.30 -20.98
N THR A 442 -42.57 -77.71 -19.76
CA THR A 442 -41.58 -77.27 -18.80
C THR A 442 -40.12 -77.19 -19.41
N GLN A 443 -39.80 -77.98 -20.40
CA GLN A 443 -38.50 -78.08 -21.04
C GLN A 443 -38.17 -76.90 -21.95
N GLU A 444 -39.15 -76.39 -22.71
CA GLU A 444 -38.99 -75.25 -23.59
C GLU A 444 -38.77 -73.95 -22.85
N LYS A 445 -39.42 -73.85 -21.67
CA LYS A 445 -39.28 -72.70 -20.76
C LYS A 445 -37.86 -72.63 -20.15
N TYR A 446 -37.26 -73.80 -19.80
CA TYR A 446 -35.87 -73.82 -19.26
C TYR A 446 -34.89 -73.46 -20.38
N LEU A 447 -34.95 -74.06 -21.57
CA LEU A 447 -34.06 -73.75 -22.67
C LEU A 447 -34.10 -72.25 -23.06
N LEU A 448 -35.30 -71.70 -23.22
CA LEU A 448 -35.51 -70.25 -23.49
C LEU A 448 -34.89 -69.35 -22.36
N SER A 449 -34.93 -69.76 -21.09
CA SER A 449 -34.32 -69.05 -20.00
C SER A 449 -32.79 -69.06 -20.07
N VAL A 450 -32.20 -70.22 -20.38
CA VAL A 450 -30.74 -70.36 -20.48
C VAL A 450 -30.20 -69.69 -21.77
N GLU A 451 -30.92 -69.83 -22.92
CA GLU A 451 -30.54 -69.11 -24.16
C GLU A 451 -30.64 -67.62 -24.02
N ARG A 452 -31.57 -67.08 -23.20
CA ARG A 452 -31.60 -65.66 -22.85
C ARG A 452 -30.42 -65.26 -22.00
N GLN A 453 -30.02 -66.03 -21.00
CA GLN A 453 -28.85 -65.78 -20.21
C GLN A 453 -27.58 -65.83 -21.09
N GLN A 454 -27.45 -66.72 -21.98
CA GLN A 454 -26.38 -66.77 -22.98
C GLN A 454 -26.31 -65.51 -23.78
N LYS A 455 -27.45 -65.10 -24.39
CA LYS A 455 -27.49 -63.89 -25.22
C LYS A 455 -27.17 -62.63 -24.49
N VAL A 456 -27.60 -62.51 -23.22
CA VAL A 456 -27.24 -61.36 -22.35
C VAL A 456 -25.73 -61.34 -22.08
N LYS A 457 -25.15 -62.49 -21.72
CA LYS A 457 -23.71 -62.59 -21.46
C LYS A 457 -22.86 -62.39 -22.72
N GLU A 458 -23.31 -62.89 -23.85
CA GLU A 458 -22.64 -62.71 -25.15
C GLU A 458 -22.62 -61.21 -25.56
N GLN A 459 -23.73 -60.52 -25.40
CA GLN A 459 -23.79 -59.07 -25.67
C GLN A 459 -22.95 -58.23 -24.70
N LEU A 460 -22.90 -58.64 -23.43
CA LEU A 460 -22.02 -57.99 -22.47
C LEU A 460 -20.54 -58.24 -22.78
N TYR A 461 -20.19 -59.47 -23.24
CA TYR A 461 -18.86 -59.81 -23.70
C TYR A 461 -18.42 -58.93 -24.89
N VAL A 462 -19.28 -58.82 -25.91
CA VAL A 462 -19.03 -57.97 -27.08
C VAL A 462 -18.89 -56.50 -26.67
N PHE A 463 -19.77 -56.00 -25.79
CA PHE A 463 -19.67 -54.64 -25.24
C PHE A 463 -18.30 -54.37 -24.54
N LEU A 464 -17.86 -55.31 -23.69
CA LEU A 464 -16.58 -55.17 -23.03
C LEU A 464 -15.39 -55.26 -24.00
N LEU A 465 -15.46 -56.09 -25.03
CA LEU A 465 -14.46 -56.12 -26.12
C LEU A 465 -14.39 -54.76 -26.83
N GLN A 466 -15.53 -54.18 -27.16
CA GLN A 466 -15.57 -52.86 -27.77
C GLN A 466 -14.92 -51.82 -26.86
N LYS A 467 -15.25 -51.86 -25.56
CA LYS A 467 -14.64 -50.95 -24.58
C LYS A 467 -13.15 -51.15 -24.39
N ARG A 468 -12.67 -52.38 -24.48
CA ARG A 468 -11.22 -52.68 -24.49
C ARG A 468 -10.52 -52.02 -25.68
N GLU A 469 -11.08 -52.19 -26.89
CA GLU A 469 -10.51 -51.58 -28.10
C GLU A 469 -10.56 -50.06 -28.07
N GLU A 470 -11.64 -49.43 -27.60
CA GLU A 470 -11.75 -47.99 -27.40
C GLU A 470 -10.69 -47.46 -26.42
N ASN A 471 -10.45 -48.18 -25.30
CA ASN A 471 -9.45 -47.83 -24.32
C ASN A 471 -8.00 -47.99 -24.87
N GLN A 472 -7.73 -49.03 -25.67
CA GLN A 472 -6.45 -49.20 -26.35
C GLN A 472 -6.19 -48.09 -27.37
N LEU A 473 -7.20 -47.67 -28.14
CA LEU A 473 -7.12 -46.55 -29.05
C LEU A 473 -6.83 -45.24 -28.29
N SER A 474 -7.54 -45.00 -27.20
CA SER A 474 -7.31 -43.84 -26.35
C SER A 474 -5.87 -43.76 -25.84
N LYS A 475 -5.33 -44.90 -25.38
CA LYS A 475 -3.92 -45.00 -24.94
C LYS A 475 -2.93 -44.77 -26.07
N ALA A 476 -3.21 -45.27 -27.28
CA ALA A 476 -2.33 -45.12 -28.43
C ALA A 476 -2.29 -43.69 -29.00
N PHE A 477 -3.40 -42.98 -28.89
CA PHE A 477 -3.55 -41.60 -29.41
C PHE A 477 -3.55 -40.51 -28.34
N THR A 478 -2.98 -40.73 -27.15
CA THR A 478 -2.87 -39.73 -26.11
C THR A 478 -2.03 -38.55 -26.63
N ALA A 479 -2.69 -37.49 -27.03
CA ALA A 479 -2.08 -36.22 -27.43
C ALA A 479 -2.06 -35.26 -26.24
N TYR A 480 -1.11 -34.31 -26.25
CA TYR A 480 -1.08 -33.25 -25.26
C TYR A 480 -2.35 -32.42 -25.28
N ASN A 481 -2.91 -32.17 -24.10
CA ASN A 481 -4.05 -31.30 -23.92
C ASN A 481 -3.71 -29.84 -24.20
N THR A 482 -2.42 -29.47 -24.18
CA THR A 482 -1.99 -28.10 -24.36
C THR A 482 -1.20 -27.88 -25.64
N LYS A 483 -1.25 -26.64 -26.15
CA LYS A 483 -0.42 -26.17 -27.26
C LYS A 483 0.22 -24.84 -26.87
N MET A 484 1.53 -24.78 -26.96
CA MET A 484 2.24 -23.50 -26.82
C MET A 484 1.88 -22.60 -28.02
N LEU A 485 1.25 -21.45 -27.73
CA LEU A 485 0.94 -20.43 -28.73
C LEU A 485 2.11 -19.47 -28.91
N ASN A 486 2.63 -18.95 -27.80
CA ASN A 486 3.78 -18.07 -27.79
C ASN A 486 4.84 -18.66 -26.86
N PRO A 487 6.08 -18.85 -27.34
CA PRO A 487 7.18 -19.28 -26.48
C PRO A 487 7.49 -18.20 -25.44
N PRO A 488 8.23 -18.55 -24.36
CA PRO A 488 8.63 -17.57 -23.36
C PRO A 488 9.40 -16.43 -23.99
N THR A 489 8.86 -15.24 -23.95
CA THR A 489 9.46 -14.03 -24.52
C THR A 489 9.22 -12.82 -23.61
N GLY A 490 10.02 -11.76 -23.80
CA GLY A 490 9.85 -10.52 -23.02
C GLY A 490 10.78 -9.42 -23.50
N GLY A 491 10.61 -8.24 -22.93
CA GLY A 491 11.44 -7.08 -23.25
C GLY A 491 12.90 -7.28 -22.84
N LYS A 492 13.80 -6.59 -23.55
CA LYS A 492 15.23 -6.55 -23.18
C LYS A 492 15.51 -5.67 -21.97
N ALA A 493 14.61 -4.72 -21.67
CA ALA A 493 14.73 -3.83 -20.51
C ALA A 493 14.18 -4.52 -19.24
N PRO A 494 14.77 -4.24 -18.06
CA PRO A 494 14.25 -4.75 -16.80
C PRO A 494 12.84 -4.19 -16.50
N THR A 495 11.98 -5.04 -15.95
CA THR A 495 10.60 -4.69 -15.59
C THR A 495 10.49 -4.16 -14.16
N LYS A 496 11.41 -4.54 -13.25
CA LYS A 496 11.51 -4.01 -11.88
C LYS A 496 12.97 -3.67 -11.57
N PRO A 497 13.22 -2.64 -10.74
CA PRO A 497 12.26 -1.67 -10.24
C PRO A 497 11.70 -0.77 -11.37
N VAL A 498 10.40 -0.46 -11.32
CA VAL A 498 9.78 0.46 -12.29
C VAL A 498 10.22 1.88 -11.95
N LYS A 499 11.16 2.41 -12.73
CA LYS A 499 11.81 3.72 -12.50
C LYS A 499 10.78 4.86 -12.36
N THR A 500 9.72 4.83 -13.16
CA THR A 500 8.63 5.82 -13.10
C THR A 500 7.88 5.77 -11.78
N ASN A 501 7.54 4.58 -11.28
CA ASN A 501 6.83 4.43 -10.00
C ASN A 501 7.71 4.88 -8.83
N VAL A 502 8.99 4.49 -8.83
CA VAL A 502 9.96 4.95 -7.81
C VAL A 502 10.10 6.46 -7.83
N ALA A 503 10.19 7.07 -9.03
CA ALA A 503 10.27 8.53 -9.18
C ALA A 503 9.00 9.23 -8.68
N ILE A 504 7.81 8.70 -8.99
CA ILE A 504 6.52 9.26 -8.52
C ILE A 504 6.43 9.17 -7.00
N ILE A 505 6.72 8.01 -6.41
CA ILE A 505 6.69 7.82 -4.96
C ILE A 505 7.70 8.76 -4.27
N ALA A 506 8.93 8.82 -4.79
CA ALA A 506 9.96 9.72 -4.27
C ALA A 506 9.53 11.19 -4.35
N PHE A 507 8.91 11.61 -5.46
CA PHE A 507 8.39 12.97 -5.64
C PHE A 507 7.29 13.31 -4.63
N VAL A 508 6.35 12.40 -4.41
CA VAL A 508 5.27 12.58 -3.41
C VAL A 508 5.85 12.68 -2.00
N ILE A 509 6.79 11.81 -1.63
CA ILE A 509 7.44 11.84 -0.32
C ILE A 509 8.24 13.13 -0.16
N ALA A 510 8.97 13.56 -1.20
CA ALA A 510 9.77 14.79 -1.19
C ALA A 510 8.91 16.06 -0.98
N LEU A 511 7.65 16.04 -1.41
CA LEU A 511 6.68 17.12 -1.15
C LEU A 511 6.04 17.01 0.23
N LEU A 512 5.68 15.80 0.67
CA LEU A 512 4.98 15.59 1.93
C LEU A 512 5.84 15.90 3.17
N ILE A 513 7.11 15.49 3.16
CA ILE A 513 8.00 15.70 4.31
C ILE A 513 8.10 17.20 4.71
N PRO A 514 8.50 18.12 3.80
CA PRO A 514 8.60 19.54 4.16
C PRO A 514 7.23 20.15 4.47
N MET A 515 6.17 19.68 3.84
CA MET A 515 4.81 20.10 4.10
C MET A 515 4.38 19.80 5.53
N ILE A 516 4.65 18.59 6.02
CA ILE A 516 4.39 18.19 7.41
C ILE A 516 5.25 18.99 8.38
N ILE A 517 6.53 19.20 8.06
CA ILE A 517 7.44 19.99 8.92
C ILE A 517 6.96 21.44 9.02
N VAL A 518 6.57 22.07 7.90
CA VAL A 518 6.03 23.44 7.88
C VAL A 518 4.74 23.50 8.70
N PHE A 519 3.88 22.49 8.62
CA PHE A 519 2.65 22.41 9.40
C PHE A 519 2.95 22.32 10.91
N ILE A 520 3.85 21.45 11.32
CA ILE A 520 4.24 21.30 12.73
C ILE A 520 4.85 22.61 13.26
N VAL A 521 5.82 23.19 12.55
CA VAL A 521 6.49 24.44 12.94
C VAL A 521 5.51 25.60 12.99
N SER A 522 4.54 25.68 12.07
CA SER A 522 3.50 26.70 12.07
C SER A 522 2.55 26.58 13.27
N ASN A 523 2.18 25.35 13.65
CA ASN A 523 1.31 25.12 14.81
C ASN A 523 2.03 25.27 16.16
N MET A 524 3.36 25.13 16.19
CA MET A 524 4.16 25.39 17.40
C MET A 524 4.43 26.88 17.65
N ASP A 525 4.09 27.76 16.69
CA ASP A 525 4.27 29.21 16.86
C ASP A 525 3.08 29.81 17.62
N THR A 526 3.22 29.93 18.92
CA THR A 526 2.22 30.47 19.83
C THR A 526 2.32 32.00 20.00
N THR A 527 3.18 32.69 19.22
CA THR A 527 3.38 34.13 19.39
C THR A 527 2.23 34.97 18.79
N ILE A 528 2.01 36.16 19.43
CA ILE A 528 1.08 37.17 18.93
C ILE A 528 1.68 37.84 17.69
N ARG A 529 1.02 37.75 16.51
CA ARG A 529 1.56 38.31 15.27
C ARG A 529 0.68 39.34 14.61
N TYR A 530 -0.63 39.14 14.68
CA TYR A 530 -1.61 39.93 13.95
C TYR A 530 -2.71 40.48 14.86
N ARG A 531 -3.44 41.48 14.40
CA ARG A 531 -4.60 42.05 15.09
C ARG A 531 -5.64 40.98 15.53
N LYS A 532 -5.82 39.92 14.70
CA LYS A 532 -6.75 38.82 15.02
C LYS A 532 -6.36 38.11 16.33
N ASP A 533 -5.08 38.04 16.65
CA ASP A 533 -4.60 37.36 17.87
C ASP A 533 -4.97 38.11 19.16
N VAL A 534 -5.17 39.44 19.08
CA VAL A 534 -5.56 40.30 20.20
C VAL A 534 -7.04 40.69 20.17
N SER A 535 -7.81 40.26 19.14
CA SER A 535 -9.23 40.60 18.98
C SER A 535 -10.13 40.00 20.06
N SER A 536 -9.67 38.98 20.79
CA SER A 536 -10.38 38.37 21.91
C SER A 536 -10.34 39.21 23.19
N LEU A 537 -9.46 40.23 23.24
CA LEU A 537 -9.36 41.14 24.39
C LEU A 537 -10.43 42.23 24.36
N SER A 538 -10.98 42.60 25.54
CA SER A 538 -11.96 43.68 25.69
C SER A 538 -11.32 45.07 25.65
N LEU A 539 -9.98 45.17 25.64
CA LEU A 539 -9.25 46.43 25.62
C LEU A 539 -9.43 47.16 24.30
N PRO A 540 -9.57 48.52 24.34
CA PRO A 540 -9.54 49.30 23.12
C PRO A 540 -8.25 49.13 22.32
N PHE A 541 -8.37 48.88 21.04
CA PHE A 541 -7.23 48.74 20.13
C PHE A 541 -6.95 50.11 19.48
N LEU A 542 -5.79 50.70 19.85
CA LEU A 542 -5.39 52.02 19.40
C LEU A 542 -4.87 51.98 17.96
N GLY A 543 -4.12 50.95 17.58
CA GLY A 543 -3.63 50.79 16.23
C GLY A 543 -2.45 49.83 16.11
N GLU A 544 -1.94 49.70 14.90
CA GLU A 544 -0.83 48.76 14.57
C GLU A 544 0.26 49.50 13.79
N LEU A 545 1.49 49.14 14.07
CA LEU A 545 2.66 49.72 13.43
C LEU A 545 3.39 48.65 12.58
N PRO A 546 3.69 48.98 11.29
CA PRO A 546 4.48 48.09 10.45
C PRO A 546 5.94 48.01 10.94
N LEU A 547 6.62 46.92 10.61
CA LEU A 547 8.05 46.77 10.87
C LEU A 547 8.84 47.87 10.11
N SER A 548 9.55 48.73 10.83
CA SER A 548 10.27 49.87 10.23
C SER A 548 11.49 49.47 9.39
N TYR A 549 11.89 48.18 9.43
CA TYR A 549 13.09 47.63 8.75
C TYR A 549 12.83 46.32 8.08
N LYS A 550 13.06 46.24 6.71
CA LYS A 550 13.04 44.97 5.97
C LYS A 550 14.30 44.17 6.32
N ARG A 551 14.14 43.10 7.10
CA ARG A 551 15.20 42.10 7.30
C ARG A 551 15.61 41.53 5.94
N ARG A 552 16.83 41.82 5.46
CA ARG A 552 17.36 41.18 4.24
C ARG A 552 17.45 39.67 4.49
N LYS A 553 16.53 38.91 3.87
CA LYS A 553 16.57 37.45 3.82
C LYS A 553 17.66 37.03 2.81
N GLY A 554 18.84 36.66 3.28
CA GLY A 554 19.90 36.07 2.46
C GLY A 554 20.77 35.15 3.32
N ILE A 555 21.39 34.16 2.70
CA ILE A 555 22.25 33.14 3.34
C ILE A 555 23.40 33.78 4.15
N PHE A 556 23.78 35.02 3.84
CA PHE A 556 24.79 35.82 4.56
C PHE A 556 24.18 36.82 5.56
N GLY A 557 22.87 36.86 5.80
CA GLY A 557 22.22 37.79 6.75
C GLY A 557 22.52 37.51 8.21
N TRP A 558 23.11 36.34 8.54
CA TRP A 558 23.41 35.95 9.92
C TRP A 558 24.64 36.65 10.48
N PHE A 559 25.52 37.17 9.65
CA PHE A 559 26.80 37.79 10.07
C PHE A 559 26.72 39.31 10.23
N HIS A 560 25.59 39.98 9.97
CA HIS A 560 25.48 41.42 10.18
C HIS A 560 24.79 41.73 11.51
N LYS A 561 25.60 42.30 12.45
CA LYS A 561 25.15 42.85 13.74
C LYS A 561 24.01 43.86 13.46
N GLN A 562 22.87 43.68 14.07
CA GLN A 562 21.68 44.53 13.96
C GLN A 562 22.05 45.94 14.38
N LYS A 563 22.02 46.94 13.49
CA LYS A 563 22.22 48.36 13.82
C LYS A 563 21.00 48.79 14.63
N ASP A 564 21.22 49.23 15.88
CA ASP A 564 20.17 49.73 16.77
C ASP A 564 19.49 50.93 16.13
N ILE A 565 18.22 50.81 15.75
CA ILE A 565 17.48 51.91 15.12
C ILE A 565 16.84 52.74 16.24
N ARG A 566 17.66 53.58 16.87
CA ARG A 566 17.19 54.59 17.81
C ARG A 566 17.08 55.93 17.08
N THR A 567 16.17 55.95 16.05
CA THR A 567 15.98 57.14 15.23
C THR A 567 14.49 57.51 15.17
N ILE A 568 14.20 58.78 15.09
CA ILE A 568 12.85 59.30 14.84
C ILE A 568 12.58 59.05 13.34
N VAL A 569 11.55 58.25 13.06
CA VAL A 569 11.16 57.88 11.68
C VAL A 569 10.02 58.74 11.14
N VAL A 570 9.30 59.44 12.06
CA VAL A 570 8.20 60.32 11.70
C VAL A 570 8.74 61.65 11.20
N GLN A 571 8.37 62.06 10.01
CA GLN A 571 8.78 63.29 9.33
C GLN A 571 7.56 63.99 8.70
N GLU A 572 7.63 65.35 8.58
CA GLU A 572 6.51 66.20 8.23
C GLU A 572 5.92 65.97 6.82
N LYS A 573 6.74 65.62 5.85
CA LYS A 573 6.35 65.50 4.45
C LYS A 573 6.55 64.06 3.85
N ASN A 574 6.64 63.05 4.71
CA ASN A 574 6.89 61.69 4.28
C ASN A 574 5.63 60.83 4.34
N GLY A 575 5.19 60.29 3.20
CA GLY A 575 3.97 59.44 3.05
C GLY A 575 4.24 57.94 3.15
N ASN A 576 5.36 57.49 3.75
CA ASN A 576 5.62 56.07 3.93
C ASN A 576 4.64 55.42 4.95
N SER A 577 4.47 54.10 4.87
CA SER A 577 3.48 53.32 5.65
C SER A 577 3.62 53.52 7.18
N ILE A 578 4.83 53.75 7.67
CA ILE A 578 5.05 53.94 9.11
C ILE A 578 4.63 55.33 9.60
N ASN A 579 4.82 56.40 8.76
CA ASN A 579 4.31 57.71 9.06
C ASN A 579 2.77 57.72 9.09
N GLU A 580 2.13 57.09 8.10
CA GLU A 580 0.66 56.98 8.10
C GLU A 580 0.16 56.21 9.33
N ALA A 581 0.81 55.13 9.72
CA ALA A 581 0.45 54.36 10.92
C ALA A 581 0.55 55.26 12.20
N PHE A 582 1.60 56.10 12.35
CA PHE A 582 1.69 57.06 13.47
C PHE A 582 0.63 58.19 13.37
N ARG A 583 0.24 58.65 12.18
CA ARG A 583 -0.87 59.60 11.99
C ARG A 583 -2.19 58.97 12.45
N VAL A 584 -2.45 57.73 12.10
CA VAL A 584 -3.64 57.00 12.57
C VAL A 584 -3.63 56.85 14.08
N LEU A 585 -2.49 56.39 14.67
CA LEU A 585 -2.36 56.30 16.13
C LEU A 585 -2.63 57.60 16.82
N ARG A 586 -2.08 58.72 16.31
CA ARG A 586 -2.33 60.06 16.83
C ARG A 586 -3.81 60.44 16.77
N THR A 587 -4.47 60.27 15.61
CA THR A 587 -5.89 60.58 15.42
C THR A 587 -6.78 59.79 16.35
N ASN A 588 -6.49 58.46 16.52
CA ASN A 588 -7.25 57.60 17.42
C ASN A 588 -7.02 58.02 18.90
N LEU A 589 -5.80 58.40 19.28
CA LEU A 589 -5.50 58.88 20.62
C LEU A 589 -6.16 60.21 20.89
N GLU A 590 -6.15 61.19 19.96
CA GLU A 590 -6.85 62.48 20.06
C GLU A 590 -8.37 62.28 20.24
N PHE A 591 -8.95 61.34 19.51
CA PHE A 591 -10.37 61.00 19.62
C PHE A 591 -10.71 60.48 21.05
N ILE A 592 -9.88 59.61 21.60
CA ILE A 592 -10.13 59.01 22.92
C ILE A 592 -9.85 60.00 24.05
N THR A 593 -8.84 60.86 23.95
CA THR A 593 -8.50 61.84 24.98
C THR A 593 -9.53 62.99 25.04
N GLY A 594 -10.33 63.19 23.97
CA GLY A 594 -11.40 64.23 23.91
C GLY A 594 -10.92 65.65 23.83
N LYS A 595 -11.84 66.61 23.49
CA LYS A 595 -11.51 68.04 23.38
C LYS A 595 -11.29 68.80 24.72
N GLU A 596 -11.72 68.22 25.84
CA GLU A 596 -11.70 68.90 27.17
C GLU A 596 -10.40 68.67 27.98
N GLY A 597 -9.38 67.93 27.46
CA GLY A 597 -8.07 67.92 28.05
C GLY A 597 -7.92 67.22 29.42
N LYS A 598 -8.82 66.31 29.76
CA LYS A 598 -8.83 65.60 31.08
C LYS A 598 -7.81 64.46 31.17
N ASN A 599 -7.33 63.93 30.02
CA ASN A 599 -6.43 62.71 29.94
C ASN A 599 -5.10 63.09 29.29
N LYS A 600 -4.30 63.96 29.96
CA LYS A 600 -3.05 64.46 29.34
C LYS A 600 -1.81 63.65 29.62
N ARG A 601 -1.77 62.93 30.75
CA ARG A 601 -0.60 62.14 31.17
C ARG A 601 -0.74 60.68 30.68
N ILE A 602 0.05 60.28 29.70
CA ILE A 602 -0.09 58.99 28.99
C ILE A 602 1.15 58.17 29.24
N MET A 603 0.99 57.02 29.92
CA MET A 603 2.01 56.05 30.20
C MET A 603 2.18 55.05 29.03
N PHE A 604 3.42 54.78 28.63
CA PHE A 604 3.78 53.73 27.67
C PHE A 604 4.48 52.58 28.42
N THR A 605 3.88 51.43 28.38
CA THR A 605 4.45 50.22 29.00
C THR A 605 4.24 48.97 28.12
N SER A 606 4.78 47.83 28.52
CA SER A 606 4.66 46.55 27.84
C SER A 606 4.84 45.39 28.81
N SER A 607 4.55 44.15 28.39
CA SER A 607 4.89 42.96 29.19
C SER A 607 6.40 42.81 29.37
N ASN A 608 7.16 42.81 28.28
CA ASN A 608 8.59 42.51 28.28
C ASN A 608 9.44 43.64 27.67
N ALA A 609 10.78 43.57 27.92
CA ALA A 609 11.73 44.49 27.33
C ALA A 609 11.84 44.31 25.80
N GLY A 610 12.12 45.40 25.08
CA GLY A 610 12.31 45.35 23.63
C GLY A 610 11.02 45.39 22.79
N SER A 611 9.85 45.62 23.42
CA SER A 611 8.57 45.74 22.74
C SER A 611 8.45 47.04 21.91
N GLY A 612 9.33 48.01 22.09
CA GLY A 612 9.38 49.25 21.32
C GLY A 612 8.63 50.41 21.97
N LYS A 613 8.45 50.43 23.32
CA LYS A 613 7.80 51.50 24.08
C LYS A 613 8.40 52.87 23.78
N THR A 614 9.69 53.03 24.00
CA THR A 614 10.44 54.26 23.78
C THR A 614 10.41 54.74 22.32
N PHE A 615 10.47 53.79 21.38
CA PHE A 615 10.30 54.06 19.93
C PHE A 615 8.92 54.66 19.63
N ILE A 616 7.87 54.04 20.20
CA ILE A 616 6.50 54.49 19.98
C ILE A 616 6.24 55.84 20.66
N SER A 617 6.66 56.00 21.95
CA SER A 617 6.46 57.25 22.69
C SER A 617 7.12 58.44 22.01
N MET A 618 8.38 58.32 21.56
CA MET A 618 9.10 59.41 20.87
C MET A 618 8.53 59.70 19.48
N ASN A 619 8.22 58.69 18.68
CA ASN A 619 7.69 58.93 17.32
C ASN A 619 6.25 59.41 17.35
N LEU A 620 5.43 58.93 18.29
CA LEU A 620 4.06 59.46 18.46
C LEU A 620 4.10 60.90 18.98
N ALA A 621 5.00 61.23 19.98
CA ALA A 621 5.24 62.59 20.46
C ALA A 621 5.65 63.51 19.29
N THR A 622 6.57 63.08 18.42
CA THR A 622 6.94 63.85 17.22
C THR A 622 5.75 64.02 16.26
N SER A 623 4.89 62.99 16.08
CA SER A 623 3.67 63.10 15.27
C SER A 623 2.69 64.15 15.80
N PHE A 624 2.59 64.30 17.13
CA PHE A 624 1.77 65.33 17.74
C PHE A 624 2.44 66.74 17.65
N ALA A 625 3.74 66.82 17.84
CA ALA A 625 4.51 68.06 17.76
C ALA A 625 4.44 68.69 16.33
N ILE A 626 4.45 67.85 15.28
CA ILE A 626 4.27 68.29 13.89
C ILE A 626 2.87 68.90 13.68
N LYS A 627 1.88 68.61 14.55
CA LYS A 627 0.51 69.19 14.52
C LYS A 627 0.36 70.39 15.49
N ASP A 628 1.49 71.04 15.79
CA ASP A 628 1.53 72.21 16.68
C ASP A 628 1.08 71.97 18.11
N LYS A 629 1.09 70.73 18.60
CA LYS A 629 0.84 70.36 19.98
C LYS A 629 2.15 70.42 20.78
N LYS A 630 2.10 71.07 21.96
CA LYS A 630 3.24 71.08 22.92
C LYS A 630 3.28 69.76 23.66
N ILE A 631 4.33 68.99 23.49
CA ILE A 631 4.49 67.65 24.07
C ILE A 631 5.71 67.61 24.99
N LEU A 632 5.52 67.03 26.16
CA LEU A 632 6.62 66.63 27.04
C LEU A 632 6.73 65.11 27.06
N VAL A 633 7.96 64.59 26.83
CA VAL A 633 8.23 63.15 27.00
C VAL A 633 9.14 62.99 28.20
N ILE A 634 8.76 62.12 29.14
CA ILE A 634 9.53 61.89 30.40
C ILE A 634 10.00 60.46 30.38
N ASP A 635 11.31 60.27 30.56
CA ASP A 635 11.91 58.91 30.69
C ASP A 635 11.90 58.45 32.16
N LEU A 636 10.91 57.61 32.52
CA LEU A 636 10.85 56.99 33.84
C LEU A 636 11.30 55.52 33.83
N ASP A 637 11.93 55.03 32.71
CA ASP A 637 12.69 53.78 32.71
C ASP A 637 14.11 54.06 33.29
N LEU A 638 14.15 54.39 34.59
CA LEU A 638 15.38 54.76 35.31
C LEU A 638 16.46 53.70 35.26
N ARG A 639 16.14 52.47 34.80
CA ARG A 639 17.07 51.34 34.71
C ARG A 639 17.83 51.29 33.40
N LYS A 640 17.17 51.64 32.28
CA LYS A 640 17.74 51.52 30.93
C LYS A 640 18.06 52.85 30.26
N ALA A 641 17.41 53.95 30.70
CA ALA A 641 17.57 55.27 30.10
C ALA A 641 17.53 55.30 28.58
N SER A 642 16.60 54.51 27.99
CA SER A 642 16.58 54.24 26.55
C SER A 642 16.21 55.48 25.73
N LEU A 643 15.39 56.34 26.27
CA LEU A 643 14.93 57.60 25.66
C LEU A 643 16.05 58.64 25.57
N SER A 644 16.96 58.67 26.55
CA SER A 644 18.10 59.56 26.56
C SER A 644 18.94 59.43 25.27
N SER A 645 18.97 58.29 24.62
CA SER A 645 19.73 58.04 23.39
C SER A 645 19.15 58.81 22.14
N PHE A 646 17.91 59.26 22.19
CA PHE A 646 17.29 60.03 21.12
C PHE A 646 17.69 61.52 21.18
N ILE A 647 18.21 62.01 22.37
CA ILE A 647 18.58 63.40 22.64
C ILE A 647 20.02 63.57 22.99
N SER A 648 20.90 62.65 22.59
CA SER A 648 22.35 62.68 22.84
C SER A 648 22.77 62.51 24.32
N THR A 649 22.04 61.75 25.11
CA THR A 649 22.33 61.32 26.48
C THR A 649 22.78 62.46 27.41
N PRO A 650 21.92 63.41 27.77
CA PRO A 650 22.26 64.48 28.73
C PRO A 650 22.67 63.90 30.08
N PRO A 651 23.65 64.51 30.74
CA PRO A 651 24.20 64.00 32.04
C PRO A 651 23.26 64.25 33.25
N ILE A 652 22.32 65.14 33.11
CA ILE A 652 21.38 65.58 34.15
C ILE A 652 19.94 65.22 33.70
N GLY A 653 19.10 64.71 34.59
CA GLY A 653 17.77 64.32 34.26
C GLY A 653 16.82 64.16 35.46
N ILE A 654 15.75 63.36 35.24
CA ILE A 654 14.66 63.16 36.19
C ILE A 654 15.17 62.53 37.52
N SER A 655 16.13 61.62 37.42
CA SER A 655 16.67 60.95 38.61
C SER A 655 17.39 61.93 39.53
N ASP A 656 18.12 62.94 38.99
CA ASP A 656 18.84 63.93 39.73
C ASP A 656 17.88 64.88 40.47
N TYR A 657 16.74 65.23 39.84
CA TYR A 657 15.65 65.99 40.46
C TYR A 657 14.90 65.18 41.54
N LEU A 658 14.53 63.99 41.29
CA LEU A 658 13.79 63.14 42.23
C LEU A 658 14.61 62.77 43.47
N SER A 659 15.93 62.64 43.35
CA SER A 659 16.84 62.38 44.46
C SER A 659 17.20 63.64 45.24
N GLY A 660 16.75 64.82 44.81
CA GLY A 660 17.04 66.09 45.56
C GLY A 660 18.39 66.74 45.23
N ASN A 661 19.12 66.23 44.25
CA ASN A 661 20.39 66.80 43.79
C ASN A 661 20.17 68.07 42.98
N ILE A 662 18.96 68.25 42.42
CA ILE A 662 18.52 69.48 41.69
C ILE A 662 17.15 69.88 42.22
N ASP A 663 17.01 71.13 42.59
CA ASP A 663 15.75 71.65 43.14
C ASP A 663 14.79 72.24 42.06
N ASP A 664 15.38 72.79 41.00
CA ASP A 664 14.58 73.36 39.93
C ASP A 664 14.45 72.38 38.71
N PHE A 665 13.24 71.95 38.46
CA PHE A 665 12.98 71.00 37.38
C PHE A 665 13.15 71.62 35.97
N GLU A 666 13.21 72.94 35.84
CA GLU A 666 13.52 73.61 34.57
C GLU A 666 14.87 73.21 33.97
N ASN A 667 15.82 72.97 34.88
CA ASN A 667 17.19 72.59 34.50
C ASN A 667 17.33 71.16 33.93
N ILE A 668 16.32 70.32 34.06
CA ILE A 668 16.33 68.97 33.58
C ILE A 668 15.54 68.80 32.24
N ILE A 669 14.89 69.88 31.80
CA ILE A 669 14.06 69.86 30.53
C ILE A 669 14.97 70.19 29.31
N VAL A 670 15.13 69.27 28.43
CA VAL A 670 15.80 69.42 27.12
C VAL A 670 14.80 69.94 26.12
N LYS A 671 14.85 71.26 25.83
CA LYS A 671 13.85 71.93 24.95
C LYS A 671 14.19 71.84 23.49
N GLY A 672 13.20 71.47 22.65
CA GLY A 672 13.20 71.64 21.21
C GLY A 672 14.27 70.90 20.42
N LYS A 673 14.99 69.97 20.99
CA LYS A 673 16.15 69.34 20.31
C LYS A 673 15.76 68.49 19.13
N THR A 674 14.64 67.85 19.17
CA THR A 674 14.11 66.98 18.11
C THR A 674 13.06 67.69 17.26
N HIS A 675 12.20 68.53 17.88
CA HIS A 675 11.21 69.36 17.25
C HIS A 675 10.89 70.53 18.15
N PRO A 676 10.60 71.77 17.63
CA PRO A 676 10.37 72.97 18.47
C PRO A 676 9.25 72.82 19.51
N ASN A 677 8.23 72.02 19.23
CA ASN A 677 7.10 71.71 20.11
C ASN A 677 7.27 70.44 20.97
N LEU A 678 8.44 69.83 20.99
CA LEU A 678 8.72 68.57 21.71
C LEU A 678 9.90 68.75 22.69
N ASP A 679 9.58 68.75 23.95
CA ASP A 679 10.54 68.79 25.06
C ASP A 679 10.67 67.38 25.67
N VAL A 680 11.84 67.08 26.20
CA VAL A 680 12.16 65.79 26.77
C VAL A 680 12.85 65.94 28.13
N ILE A 681 12.40 65.16 29.13
CA ILE A 681 13.14 65.01 30.41
C ILE A 681 13.84 63.64 30.37
N PRO A 682 15.14 63.56 30.21
CA PRO A 682 15.92 62.35 30.27
C PRO A 682 16.03 61.73 31.62
N VAL A 683 16.57 60.53 31.78
CA VAL A 683 16.84 59.91 33.06
C VAL A 683 17.93 60.67 33.80
N GLY A 684 18.98 61.16 33.16
CA GLY A 684 20.18 61.66 33.79
C GLY A 684 21.04 60.53 34.34
N THR A 685 21.55 60.73 35.55
CA THR A 685 22.34 59.72 36.27
C THR A 685 21.45 58.52 36.63
N ILE A 686 21.87 57.30 36.27
CA ILE A 686 21.14 56.08 36.64
C ILE A 686 21.25 55.83 38.14
N PRO A 687 20.14 55.84 38.91
CA PRO A 687 20.21 55.70 40.35
C PRO A 687 20.37 54.25 40.80
N PRO A 688 21.00 53.97 41.99
CA PRO A 688 21.11 52.61 42.49
C PRO A 688 19.76 52.00 42.94
N ASN A 689 18.83 52.83 43.43
CA ASN A 689 17.51 52.44 43.95
C ASN A 689 16.37 53.10 43.14
N PRO A 690 16.08 52.65 41.86
CA PRO A 690 15.09 53.31 40.98
C PRO A 690 13.69 53.34 41.55
N THR A 691 13.23 52.27 42.19
CA THR A 691 11.85 52.13 42.71
C THR A 691 11.59 53.11 43.86
N GLU A 692 12.53 53.28 44.80
CA GLU A 692 12.38 54.20 45.94
C GLU A 692 12.30 55.67 45.52
N ILE A 693 13.05 56.05 44.51
CA ILE A 693 13.08 57.39 43.97
C ILE A 693 11.73 57.74 43.26
N LEU A 694 11.06 56.76 42.65
CA LEU A 694 9.76 56.95 42.04
C LEU A 694 8.61 57.14 43.05
N PHE A 695 8.78 56.78 44.35
CA PHE A 695 7.83 57.07 45.42
C PHE A 695 7.97 58.50 45.96
N SER A 696 8.98 59.29 45.53
CA SER A 696 9.17 60.67 45.97
C SER A 696 7.98 61.56 45.61
N GLU A 697 7.53 62.36 46.57
CA GLU A 697 6.51 63.39 46.35
C GLU A 697 6.87 64.37 45.24
N ARG A 698 8.15 64.51 44.93
CA ARG A 698 8.68 65.35 43.85
C ARG A 698 8.23 64.96 42.50
N LEU A 699 7.94 63.64 42.23
CA LEU A 699 7.35 63.22 40.99
C LEU A 699 5.97 63.79 40.80
N ALA A 700 5.12 63.77 41.81
CA ALA A 700 3.79 64.37 41.74
C ALA A 700 3.86 65.84 41.50
N GLN A 701 4.70 66.54 42.25
CA GLN A 701 4.90 67.98 42.15
C GLN A 701 5.40 68.43 40.78
N LEU A 702 6.33 67.66 40.16
CA LEU A 702 6.82 67.88 38.82
C LEU A 702 5.67 67.73 37.80
N LEU A 703 4.96 66.59 37.85
CA LEU A 703 3.89 66.30 36.90
C LEU A 703 2.73 67.31 36.95
N ASP A 704 2.40 67.80 38.16
CA ASP A 704 1.39 68.83 38.36
C ASP A 704 1.85 70.19 37.86
N SER A 705 3.12 70.56 38.05
CA SER A 705 3.74 71.81 37.61
C SER A 705 3.80 71.95 36.12
N VAL A 706 4.01 70.83 35.36
CA VAL A 706 4.12 70.79 33.89
C VAL A 706 2.77 70.61 33.17
N GLN A 707 1.75 70.12 33.89
CA GLN A 707 0.45 69.73 33.30
C GLN A 707 -0.22 70.87 32.48
N ASN A 708 -0.13 72.10 32.92
CA ASN A 708 -0.76 73.24 32.26
C ASN A 708 0.11 73.90 31.17
N ARG A 709 1.34 73.45 31.00
CA ARG A 709 2.29 74.01 30.01
C ARG A 709 2.27 73.19 28.70
N TYR A 710 1.92 71.86 28.77
CA TYR A 710 1.92 70.92 27.62
C TYR A 710 0.51 70.41 27.31
N ASP A 711 0.24 70.16 26.07
CA ASP A 711 -1.02 69.56 25.63
C ASP A 711 -1.08 68.08 26.04
N TYR A 712 0.10 67.36 25.93
CA TYR A 712 0.25 66.00 26.37
C TYR A 712 1.59 65.79 27.06
N ILE A 713 1.59 64.88 28.06
CA ILE A 713 2.77 64.44 28.76
C ILE A 713 2.86 62.91 28.54
N PHE A 714 3.88 62.46 27.80
CA PHE A 714 4.15 61.06 27.53
C PHE A 714 5.19 60.54 28.52
N VAL A 715 4.90 59.43 29.15
CA VAL A 715 5.71 58.84 30.16
C VAL A 715 6.22 57.48 29.71
N ASP A 716 7.49 57.35 29.40
CA ASP A 716 8.11 56.08 29.02
C ASP A 716 8.48 55.28 30.27
N CYS A 717 7.87 54.11 30.42
CA CYS A 717 7.95 53.29 31.63
C CYS A 717 8.64 51.93 31.38
N PRO A 718 9.19 51.31 32.45
CA PRO A 718 9.73 49.95 32.34
C PRO A 718 8.63 48.94 32.06
N PRO A 719 8.97 47.67 31.60
CA PRO A 719 8.04 46.59 31.42
C PRO A 719 7.36 46.15 32.71
N LEU A 720 6.09 45.73 32.64
CA LEU A 720 5.29 45.33 33.82
C LEU A 720 5.78 44.04 34.50
N GLU A 721 6.37 43.12 33.73
CA GLU A 721 6.82 41.83 34.30
C GLU A 721 8.09 41.92 35.13
N ILE A 722 8.84 42.98 35.00
CA ILE A 722 10.18 43.10 35.61
C ILE A 722 10.14 43.80 36.94
N VAL A 723 9.26 44.83 37.13
CA VAL A 723 9.32 45.71 38.30
C VAL A 723 7.97 46.34 38.67
N ALA A 724 7.80 46.69 39.97
CA ALA A 724 6.63 47.40 40.50
C ALA A 724 6.54 48.85 40.05
N ASP A 725 7.63 49.39 39.44
CA ASP A 725 7.80 50.80 39.07
C ASP A 725 6.63 51.34 38.20
N ALA A 726 6.17 50.52 37.25
CA ALA A 726 5.05 50.90 36.37
C ALA A 726 3.73 51.06 37.13
N SER A 727 3.49 50.37 38.22
CA SER A 727 2.29 50.53 39.06
C SER A 727 2.34 51.82 39.85
N ILE A 728 3.51 52.25 40.30
CA ILE A 728 3.73 53.52 40.99
C ILE A 728 3.47 54.67 40.02
N ILE A 729 4.08 54.60 38.83
CA ILE A 729 3.94 55.64 37.80
C ILE A 729 2.47 55.76 37.33
N ASN A 730 1.75 54.65 37.22
CA ASN A 730 0.35 54.61 36.80
C ASN A 730 -0.56 55.44 37.74
N SER A 731 -0.24 55.56 39.06
CA SER A 731 -1.03 56.38 40.00
C SER A 731 -1.10 57.86 39.56
N HIS A 732 -0.05 58.37 38.91
CA HIS A 732 0.16 59.73 38.43
C HIS A 732 -0.25 59.96 36.96
N CYS A 733 -0.62 58.90 36.23
CA CYS A 733 -1.03 58.95 34.83
C CYS A 733 -2.55 58.84 34.68
N ASP A 734 -3.10 59.35 33.58
CA ASP A 734 -4.53 59.36 33.26
C ASP A 734 -4.89 58.17 32.32
N MET A 735 -3.92 57.70 31.57
CA MET A 735 -4.10 56.71 30.51
C MET A 735 -2.84 55.84 30.33
N THR A 736 -3.05 54.58 29.87
CA THR A 736 -1.97 53.63 29.66
C THR A 736 -2.02 53.04 28.23
N ILE A 737 -0.94 53.19 27.51
CA ILE A 737 -0.73 52.50 26.20
C ILE A 737 0.15 51.26 26.43
N PHE A 738 -0.44 50.10 26.22
CA PHE A 738 0.22 48.81 26.35
C PHE A 738 0.75 48.36 25.00
N VAL A 739 2.07 48.26 24.90
CA VAL A 739 2.76 47.91 23.64
C VAL A 739 3.02 46.43 23.57
N ILE A 740 2.43 45.76 22.54
CA ILE A 740 2.70 44.39 22.21
C ILE A 740 3.55 44.35 20.93
N ARG A 741 4.68 43.63 20.98
CA ARG A 741 5.53 43.43 19.78
C ARG A 741 5.18 42.11 19.07
N SER A 742 4.85 42.24 17.78
CA SER A 742 4.55 41.09 16.90
C SER A 742 5.72 40.10 16.88
N GLY A 743 5.41 38.80 17.08
CA GLY A 743 6.38 37.73 17.09
C GLY A 743 7.30 37.63 18.28
N HIS A 744 7.03 38.41 19.38
CA HIS A 744 7.84 38.44 20.61
C HIS A 744 7.09 38.01 21.86
N LEU A 745 5.79 38.19 21.90
CA LEU A 745 4.95 37.87 23.06
C LEU A 745 4.13 36.62 22.79
N ASP A 746 4.09 35.69 23.73
CA ASP A 746 3.28 34.46 23.63
C ASP A 746 1.82 34.76 23.90
N LYS A 747 0.91 34.04 23.21
CA LYS A 747 -0.54 34.20 23.38
C LYS A 747 -1.03 33.84 24.79
N SER A 748 -0.28 32.99 25.50
CA SER A 748 -0.61 32.62 26.89
C SER A 748 -0.63 33.81 27.88
N ILE A 749 -0.06 34.96 27.48
CA ILE A 749 -0.06 36.17 28.31
C ILE A 749 -1.35 37.00 28.13
N LEU A 750 -2.10 36.78 27.06
CA LEU A 750 -3.34 37.54 26.78
C LEU A 750 -4.34 37.53 27.96
N PRO A 751 -4.60 36.41 28.65
CA PRO A 751 -5.47 36.43 29.82
C PRO A 751 -4.98 37.35 30.95
N ASN A 752 -3.66 37.49 31.13
CA ASN A 752 -3.11 38.40 32.15
C ASN A 752 -3.29 39.86 31.75
N ILE A 753 -3.13 40.20 30.47
CA ILE A 753 -3.40 41.52 29.91
C ILE A 753 -4.87 41.87 30.10
N GLU A 754 -5.80 40.96 29.78
CA GLU A 754 -7.24 41.10 30.00
C GLU A 754 -7.56 41.35 31.48
N LYS A 755 -6.93 40.57 32.38
CA LYS A 755 -7.10 40.73 33.81
C LYS A 755 -6.71 42.12 34.28
N PHE A 756 -5.58 42.69 33.81
CA PHE A 756 -5.17 44.06 34.16
C PHE A 756 -6.21 45.11 33.76
N TYR A 757 -6.89 44.91 32.64
CA TYR A 757 -7.94 45.82 32.19
C TYR A 757 -9.25 45.66 33.00
N VAL A 758 -9.72 44.46 33.18
CA VAL A 758 -10.97 44.15 33.91
C VAL A 758 -10.87 44.60 35.38
N GLU A 759 -9.73 44.34 36.03
CA GLU A 759 -9.46 44.77 37.40
C GLU A 759 -9.19 46.31 37.51
N LYS A 760 -9.18 47.00 36.37
CA LYS A 760 -8.83 48.45 36.32
C LYS A 760 -7.50 48.78 36.97
N ARG A 761 -6.52 47.84 36.89
CA ARG A 761 -5.22 47.98 37.51
C ARG A 761 -4.40 49.13 36.93
N TYR A 762 -4.61 49.39 35.60
CA TYR A 762 -4.03 50.50 34.87
C TYR A 762 -5.15 51.36 34.29
N LYS A 763 -4.97 52.71 34.43
CA LYS A 763 -6.01 53.66 34.03
C LYS A 763 -6.16 53.73 32.53
N ASN A 764 -7.40 53.66 32.04
CA ASN A 764 -7.76 53.79 30.63
C ASN A 764 -6.80 53.05 29.68
N MET A 765 -6.60 51.74 29.92
CA MET A 765 -5.62 50.91 29.23
C MET A 765 -6.04 50.61 27.77
N MET A 766 -5.11 50.73 26.83
CA MET A 766 -5.26 50.49 25.41
C MET A 766 -4.10 49.69 24.86
N ILE A 767 -4.29 49.05 23.71
CA ILE A 767 -3.26 48.20 23.05
C ILE A 767 -2.74 48.87 21.78
N VAL A 768 -1.42 48.82 21.59
CA VAL A 768 -0.75 49.07 20.31
C VAL A 768 0.04 47.83 19.91
N LEU A 769 -0.16 47.34 18.69
CA LEU A 769 0.60 46.21 18.13
C LEU A 769 1.75 46.76 17.27
N ASN A 770 3.00 46.48 17.69
CA ASN A 770 4.20 47.02 17.07
C ASN A 770 4.95 45.98 16.23
N GLY A 771 5.45 46.37 15.08
CA GLY A 771 6.38 45.56 14.28
C GLY A 771 5.71 44.47 13.46
N ILE A 772 4.56 44.73 12.90
CA ILE A 772 3.86 43.79 12.02
C ILE A 772 4.61 43.65 10.70
N ASP A 773 4.87 42.39 10.27
CA ASP A 773 5.46 42.10 8.97
C ASP A 773 4.40 42.17 7.88
N THR A 774 4.34 43.27 7.18
CA THR A 774 3.41 43.51 6.07
C THR A 774 3.81 42.80 4.78
N SER A 775 5.01 42.22 4.72
CA SER A 775 5.52 41.55 3.51
C SER A 775 5.07 40.08 3.38
N SER A 776 4.58 39.45 4.44
CA SER A 776 4.15 38.07 4.48
C SER A 776 2.68 37.85 4.14
N ASN A 777 1.86 38.90 4.15
CA ASN A 777 0.46 38.83 3.77
C ASN A 777 0.28 39.43 2.38
N GLY A 778 -0.01 38.61 1.39
CA GLY A 778 -0.34 39.02 0.02
C GLY A 778 -1.70 39.77 -0.11
N TYR A 779 -2.17 40.40 0.94
CA TYR A 779 -3.30 41.32 0.96
C TYR A 779 -2.78 42.73 1.08
N GLY A 780 -2.86 43.46 -0.04
CA GLY A 780 -2.77 44.88 0.00
C GLY A 780 -3.83 45.42 0.96
N TYR A 781 -3.38 45.99 2.09
CA TYR A 781 -4.25 46.78 2.94
C TYR A 781 -4.70 47.99 2.17
N GLY A 782 -5.86 47.88 1.54
CA GLY A 782 -6.68 49.04 1.25
C GLY A 782 -7.21 49.54 2.61
N TYR A 783 -6.79 50.70 3.05
CA TYR A 783 -7.42 51.42 4.15
C TYR A 783 -8.88 51.64 3.83
N GLY A 784 -9.75 50.70 4.16
CA GLY A 784 -11.20 50.80 4.01
C GLY A 784 -11.84 51.20 5.34
N TYR A 785 -11.85 52.47 5.68
CA TYR A 785 -12.84 52.98 6.62
C TYR A 785 -14.20 52.98 5.90
N GLY A 786 -14.95 51.89 6.06
CA GLY A 786 -16.34 51.79 5.62
C GLY A 786 -17.27 52.53 6.59
N TYR A 787 -17.43 53.86 6.42
CA TYR A 787 -18.67 54.50 6.80
C TYR A 787 -19.52 54.56 5.53
N GLY A 788 -20.53 53.68 5.49
CA GLY A 788 -21.55 53.70 4.45
C GLY A 788 -22.44 54.95 4.51
N TYR A 789 -22.37 55.75 3.49
CA TYR A 789 -23.50 56.53 2.98
C TYR A 789 -23.49 56.38 1.46
N GLY A 790 -24.47 55.65 0.96
CA GLY A 790 -24.75 55.52 -0.44
C GLY A 790 -25.27 56.81 -1.04
N TYR A 791 -24.71 57.25 -2.16
CA TYR A 791 -25.44 57.95 -3.24
C TYR A 791 -24.76 57.57 -4.56
N GLY A 792 -25.52 56.83 -5.36
CA GLY A 792 -25.14 56.52 -6.72
C GLY A 792 -25.23 57.71 -7.65
N TYR A 793 -24.26 57.86 -8.56
CA TYR A 793 -24.46 58.41 -9.91
C TYR A 793 -23.50 57.71 -10.85
N GLY A 794 -24.08 56.98 -11.79
CA GLY A 794 -23.35 56.42 -12.93
C GLY A 794 -22.98 57.50 -13.94
N TYR A 795 -21.80 57.30 -14.54
CA TYR A 795 -21.50 57.73 -15.91
C TYR A 795 -20.57 56.72 -16.53
N GLY A 796 -21.09 56.10 -17.58
CA GLY A 796 -20.26 55.30 -18.48
C GLY A 796 -19.38 56.23 -19.33
N ASN A 797 -18.26 55.68 -19.79
CA ASN A 797 -17.72 55.98 -21.10
C ASN A 797 -16.79 54.85 -21.61
N ASP A 798 -17.11 54.46 -22.81
CA ASP A 798 -16.32 53.64 -23.73
C ASP A 798 -14.92 54.20 -23.96
N LYS A 799 -13.93 53.34 -23.95
CA LYS A 799 -13.06 53.06 -25.09
C LYS A 799 -12.11 51.89 -24.73
#